data_ac4c04d430d52ed939ccbf50c2e4dfa3
#
_entry.id   ac4c04d430d52ed939ccbf50c2e4dfa3
#
_cell.length_a   1.000
_cell.length_b   1.000
_cell.length_c   1.000
_cell.angle_alpha   90.00
_cell.angle_beta   90.00
_cell.angle_gamma   90.00
#
_symmetry.space_group_name_H-M   'P 1'
#
loop_
_entity.id
_entity.type
_entity.pdbx_description
1 polymer ?
#
loop_
_entity_poly.entity_id
_entity_poly.type
_entity_poly.pdbx_seq_one_letter_code
_entity_poly.pdbx_strand_id
1 'polypeptide(L)'
;MTFTPTQKELFNKNIEALNNILLKESLKEIKSSKFELILGKDNLDINLKDTSIKNNGGGYNENLLYQDPIKELQTMLNTYNDKYLLYPVLYFYGFGNGILFKALLQNKNHQHIIVFEKDIEIIWVIFHILDFSNELQNARLMVLENDKLQTQDYTELCSSKPFFQFSRIYFLELMSHYYERFHEDVLELNKKLAENFKNIILRNGNDPKDALQGIEQFVYNLPQMITHPSYKELLSKRKGISDTAIIVSTGPSLTKQLPLLKKYASKATIFCADSSYPILAKHGIKPDYVCMLERTELTAEFFNHDFGEFDKDIIFICAGVVHPKAIEYLKDRNLVITQKVLAFPYYINLKDFSYAAVGFSVAHTLSYLATYLSHKNIIFIGQDLAYAENGNSHPDDYQNSANYESQMYEHILTTAYGGNGKVETHSIWLLFKNWFENEMIPNTRKMGITTYNCTEGGARIEGTIEKPFLWACENLLDKDLNKPFEKLEPLSLNKQNEFLLKAYYKVCKSIKHCRDFSKILSNDFEKIQSVYLSLNEKEEYLNLAIEKIDEFKNKLEDIKQMQDLYEILSPLLIQFELNLARIYVLNPKTKEDAFNKSILWIKEHLEFMELVYGHIKAQENALIKNILPLEEKLKERKLDKWMERVRR
;
A
#
# COMPACT_ATOMS: atom_id res chain seq x y z
N MET A 1 34.29 -7.00 30.77
CA MET A 1 34.15 -8.47 30.61
C MET A 1 35.22 -8.95 29.64
N THR A 2 35.91 -10.06 29.92
CA THR A 2 36.99 -10.60 29.06
C THR A 2 36.55 -11.97 28.57
N PHE A 3 36.39 -12.13 27.26
CA PHE A 3 35.97 -13.41 26.64
C PHE A 3 37.18 -14.24 26.24
N THR A 4 37.03 -15.58 26.35
CA THR A 4 38.01 -16.56 25.89
C THR A 4 38.16 -16.55 24.37
N PRO A 5 39.24 -17.12 23.81
CA PRO A 5 39.39 -17.27 22.36
C PRO A 5 38.19 -17.98 21.69
N THR A 6 37.70 -19.07 22.29
CA THR A 6 36.54 -19.83 21.79
C THR A 6 35.26 -18.99 21.77
N GLN A 7 35.02 -18.17 22.81
CA GLN A 7 33.87 -17.28 22.86
C GLN A 7 33.96 -16.18 21.80
N LYS A 8 35.16 -15.65 21.50
CA LYS A 8 35.36 -14.70 20.42
C LYS A 8 35.14 -15.30 19.04
N GLU A 9 35.55 -16.57 18.85
CA GLU A 9 35.29 -17.31 17.63
C GLU A 9 33.78 -17.51 17.42
N LEU A 10 33.06 -17.86 18.49
CA LEU A 10 31.61 -18.01 18.48
C LEU A 10 30.90 -16.71 18.11
N PHE A 11 31.33 -15.60 18.72
CA PHE A 11 30.82 -14.28 18.36
C PHE A 11 31.02 -13.97 16.86
N ASN A 12 32.21 -14.21 16.32
CA ASN A 12 32.49 -13.99 14.91
C ASN A 12 31.59 -14.86 14.01
N LYS A 13 31.35 -16.11 14.38
CA LYS A 13 30.45 -17.02 13.66
C LYS A 13 29.02 -16.48 13.61
N ASN A 14 28.51 -16.01 14.74
CA ASN A 14 27.17 -15.37 14.80
C ASN A 14 27.12 -14.08 13.96
N ILE A 15 28.15 -13.24 14.05
CA ILE A 15 28.25 -12.01 13.29
C ILE A 15 28.29 -12.26 11.77
N GLU A 16 29.02 -13.29 11.32
CA GLU A 16 29.08 -13.65 9.89
C GLU A 16 27.72 -14.10 9.37
N ALA A 17 26.96 -14.84 10.18
CA ALA A 17 25.64 -15.33 9.85
C ALA A 17 24.52 -14.25 9.92
N LEU A 18 24.79 -13.10 10.52
CA LEU A 18 23.80 -12.03 10.70
C LEU A 18 23.52 -11.32 9.36
N ASN A 19 22.25 -11.31 8.93
CA ASN A 19 21.83 -10.68 7.67
C ASN A 19 21.66 -9.15 7.79
N ASN A 20 21.40 -8.61 8.99
CA ASN A 20 21.27 -7.18 9.23
C ASN A 20 22.64 -6.51 9.29
N ILE A 21 22.98 -5.77 8.23
CA ILE A 21 24.29 -5.10 8.08
C ILE A 21 24.49 -4.03 9.16
N LEU A 22 23.46 -3.23 9.46
CA LEU A 22 23.56 -2.14 10.44
C LEU A 22 23.82 -2.69 11.84
N LEU A 23 23.09 -3.71 12.27
CA LEU A 23 23.32 -4.37 13.55
C LEU A 23 24.68 -5.05 13.60
N LYS A 24 25.12 -5.66 12.50
CA LYS A 24 26.45 -6.27 12.38
C LYS A 24 27.58 -5.28 12.61
N GLU A 25 27.47 -4.08 12.06
CA GLU A 25 28.44 -2.99 12.27
C GLU A 25 28.39 -2.50 13.71
N SER A 26 27.18 -2.23 14.25
CA SER A 26 27.03 -1.80 15.65
C SER A 26 27.68 -2.77 16.64
N LEU A 27 27.43 -4.08 16.47
CA LEU A 27 27.97 -5.10 17.37
C LEU A 27 29.49 -5.21 17.31
N LYS A 28 30.13 -4.95 16.15
CA LYS A 28 31.59 -4.94 15.99
C LYS A 28 32.26 -3.74 16.67
N GLU A 29 31.55 -2.64 16.84
CA GLU A 29 32.06 -1.44 17.46
C GLU A 29 32.10 -1.52 19.00
N ILE A 30 31.33 -2.44 19.60
CA ILE A 30 31.27 -2.62 21.06
C ILE A 30 32.59 -3.18 21.58
N LYS A 31 33.25 -2.45 22.49
CA LYS A 31 34.50 -2.85 23.15
C LYS A 31 34.32 -3.29 24.59
N SER A 32 33.26 -2.83 25.23
CA SER A 32 32.92 -3.16 26.62
C SER A 32 31.42 -3.08 26.79
N SER A 33 30.88 -3.81 27.77
CA SER A 33 29.44 -3.81 28.08
C SER A 33 29.19 -3.38 29.51
N LYS A 34 28.05 -2.69 29.70
CA LYS A 34 27.51 -2.41 31.05
C LYS A 34 26.91 -3.64 31.73
N PHE A 35 26.74 -4.72 30.99
CA PHE A 35 26.15 -5.96 31.52
C PHE A 35 27.25 -6.88 32.09
N GLU A 36 26.99 -7.38 33.28
CA GLU A 36 27.75 -8.45 33.94
C GLU A 36 27.04 -9.78 33.72
N LEU A 37 27.78 -10.78 33.21
CA LEU A 37 27.24 -12.13 32.98
C LEU A 37 27.23 -12.91 34.30
N ILE A 38 26.10 -13.45 34.66
CA ILE A 38 25.86 -14.31 35.82
C ILE A 38 25.55 -15.72 35.29
N LEU A 39 26.38 -16.68 35.63
CA LEU A 39 26.18 -18.08 35.30
C LEU A 39 25.80 -18.85 36.60
N GLY A 40 24.67 -19.50 36.58
CA GLY A 40 24.21 -20.36 37.67
C GLY A 40 24.80 -21.76 37.61
N LYS A 41 24.10 -22.72 38.23
CA LYS A 41 24.55 -24.11 38.32
C LYS A 41 24.25 -24.93 37.05
N ASP A 42 23.33 -24.50 36.26
CA ASP A 42 22.87 -25.14 35.04
C ASP A 42 23.29 -24.31 33.83
N ASN A 43 23.55 -24.95 32.69
CA ASN A 43 23.86 -24.30 31.44
C ASN A 43 22.70 -23.41 30.89
N LEU A 44 21.48 -23.59 31.42
CA LEU A 44 20.32 -22.77 31.11
C LEU A 44 20.15 -21.60 32.09
N ASP A 45 20.88 -21.60 33.19
CA ASP A 45 20.84 -20.56 34.23
C ASP A 45 21.82 -19.42 33.86
N ILE A 46 21.45 -18.68 32.82
CA ILE A 46 22.20 -17.54 32.31
C ILE A 46 21.39 -16.28 32.63
N ASN A 47 22.00 -15.33 33.31
CA ASN A 47 21.41 -14.02 33.58
C ASN A 47 22.38 -12.90 33.24
N LEU A 48 21.88 -11.70 33.01
CA LEU A 48 22.65 -10.48 32.85
C LEU A 48 22.23 -9.45 33.90
N LYS A 49 23.22 -8.76 34.45
CA LYS A 49 23.03 -7.67 35.41
C LYS A 49 23.51 -6.37 34.80
N ASP A 50 22.62 -5.42 34.67
CA ASP A 50 22.94 -4.05 34.23
C ASP A 50 23.61 -3.29 35.39
N THR A 51 24.92 -3.06 35.28
CA THR A 51 25.72 -2.38 36.31
C THR A 51 25.52 -0.85 36.34
N SER A 52 24.87 -0.29 35.33
CA SER A 52 24.55 1.13 35.30
C SER A 52 23.36 1.50 36.18
N ILE A 53 22.56 0.51 36.59
CA ILE A 53 21.36 0.70 37.38
C ILE A 53 21.66 0.45 38.87
N LYS A 54 21.36 1.43 39.72
CA LYS A 54 21.43 1.28 41.18
C LYS A 54 20.18 0.57 41.70
N ASN A 55 20.38 -0.52 42.41
CA ASN A 55 19.29 -1.26 43.07
C ASN A 55 18.75 -0.46 44.25
N ASN A 56 17.48 -0.06 44.25
CA ASN A 56 16.87 0.81 45.26
C ASN A 56 16.35 0.05 46.52
N GLY A 57 16.68 -1.24 46.66
CA GLY A 57 16.41 -2.01 47.92
C GLY A 57 14.96 -2.46 48.13
N GLY A 58 14.09 -2.32 47.17
CA GLY A 58 12.79 -3.00 47.11
C GLY A 58 12.98 -4.48 46.73
N GLY A 59 12.15 -5.40 47.17
CA GLY A 59 12.30 -6.86 47.00
C GLY A 59 12.39 -7.37 45.56
N TYR A 60 12.53 -6.50 44.57
CA TYR A 60 12.69 -6.75 43.14
C TYR A 60 14.01 -6.19 42.65
N ASN A 61 14.84 -7.01 41.99
CA ASN A 61 16.13 -6.58 41.44
C ASN A 61 15.96 -5.96 40.04
N GLU A 62 15.72 -4.68 39.97
CA GLU A 62 15.48 -3.94 38.74
C GLU A 62 16.65 -4.00 37.72
N ASN A 63 17.87 -4.30 38.17
CA ASN A 63 19.05 -4.38 37.33
C ASN A 63 19.33 -5.78 36.76
N LEU A 64 18.50 -6.78 37.04
CA LEU A 64 18.61 -8.12 36.46
C LEU A 64 17.67 -8.28 35.27
N LEU A 65 18.11 -8.99 34.22
CA LEU A 65 17.24 -9.35 33.11
C LEU A 65 16.08 -10.25 33.54
N TYR A 66 16.34 -11.16 34.45
CA TYR A 66 15.37 -12.09 35.04
C TYR A 66 15.52 -12.13 36.57
N GLN A 67 14.42 -12.29 37.29
CA GLN A 67 14.49 -12.56 38.71
C GLN A 67 14.91 -14.03 38.96
N ASP A 68 14.36 -14.95 38.17
CA ASP A 68 14.67 -16.38 38.15
C ASP A 68 14.65 -16.87 36.68
N PRO A 69 15.82 -16.91 36.00
CA PRO A 69 15.89 -17.27 34.59
C PRO A 69 15.24 -18.61 34.25
N ILE A 70 15.41 -19.63 35.10
CA ILE A 70 14.88 -20.97 34.84
C ILE A 70 13.36 -21.00 34.98
N LYS A 71 12.81 -20.39 36.02
CA LYS A 71 11.36 -20.37 36.26
C LYS A 71 10.64 -19.55 35.20
N GLU A 72 11.18 -18.39 34.84
CA GLU A 72 10.61 -17.51 33.79
C GLU A 72 10.65 -18.21 32.45
N LEU A 73 11.79 -18.83 32.08
CA LEU A 73 11.92 -19.64 30.88
C LEU A 73 10.86 -20.75 30.81
N GLN A 74 10.69 -21.51 31.91
CA GLN A 74 9.74 -22.62 31.97
C GLN A 74 8.30 -22.12 31.81
N THR A 75 7.97 -20.98 32.41
CA THR A 75 6.64 -20.34 32.29
C THR A 75 6.34 -19.95 30.85
N MET A 76 7.29 -19.28 30.19
CA MET A 76 7.15 -18.89 28.77
C MET A 76 7.05 -20.12 27.86
N LEU A 77 7.94 -21.11 28.02
CA LEU A 77 7.88 -22.33 27.22
C LEU A 77 6.57 -23.10 27.36
N ASN A 78 6.00 -23.17 28.58
CA ASN A 78 4.69 -23.79 28.78
C ASN A 78 3.60 -23.06 27.95
N THR A 79 3.62 -21.72 27.97
CA THR A 79 2.67 -20.91 27.18
C THR A 79 2.87 -21.11 25.68
N TYR A 80 4.11 -21.08 25.20
CA TYR A 80 4.41 -21.20 23.78
C TYR A 80 4.17 -22.61 23.23
N ASN A 81 4.44 -23.65 24.03
CA ASN A 81 4.18 -25.05 23.66
C ASN A 81 2.69 -25.42 23.75
N ASP A 82 1.88 -24.59 24.39
CA ASP A 82 0.43 -24.77 24.49
C ASP A 82 -0.31 -23.85 23.50
N LYS A 83 -0.41 -22.58 23.85
CA LYS A 83 -1.23 -21.58 23.15
C LYS A 83 -0.67 -21.19 21.79
N TYR A 84 0.66 -21.06 21.67
CA TYR A 84 1.32 -20.53 20.50
C TYR A 84 2.09 -21.59 19.67
N LEU A 85 1.86 -22.86 19.94
CA LEU A 85 2.58 -23.98 19.32
C LEU A 85 2.63 -23.93 17.78
N LEU A 86 1.54 -23.47 17.15
CA LEU A 86 1.36 -23.46 15.70
C LEU A 86 1.59 -22.09 15.06
N TYR A 87 2.07 -21.10 15.82
CA TYR A 87 2.31 -19.76 15.29
C TYR A 87 3.55 -19.74 14.40
N PRO A 88 3.44 -19.40 13.11
CA PRO A 88 4.59 -19.38 12.20
C PRO A 88 5.53 -18.21 12.45
N VAL A 89 5.01 -17.09 12.94
CA VAL A 89 5.77 -15.87 13.21
C VAL A 89 5.53 -15.42 14.64
N LEU A 90 6.62 -15.16 15.35
CA LEU A 90 6.61 -14.64 16.71
C LEU A 90 7.40 -13.33 16.77
N TYR A 91 6.94 -12.38 17.56
CA TYR A 91 7.56 -11.07 17.71
C TYR A 91 7.87 -10.82 19.19
N PHE A 92 9.14 -10.47 19.46
CA PHE A 92 9.62 -10.18 20.80
C PHE A 92 10.27 -8.81 20.88
N TYR A 93 10.03 -8.13 21.98
CA TYR A 93 10.82 -6.99 22.38
C TYR A 93 11.80 -7.43 23.47
N GLY A 94 13.10 -7.36 23.14
CA GLY A 94 14.20 -7.85 23.94
C GLY A 94 14.75 -9.20 23.52
N PHE A 95 16.08 -9.31 23.48
CA PHE A 95 16.78 -10.56 23.18
C PHE A 95 16.91 -11.45 24.40
N GLY A 96 16.96 -10.84 25.59
CA GLY A 96 17.15 -11.56 26.85
C GLY A 96 18.43 -12.37 26.88
N ASN A 97 18.39 -13.52 27.54
CA ASN A 97 19.53 -14.47 27.58
C ASN A 97 19.60 -15.40 26.36
N GLY A 98 18.68 -15.26 25.40
CA GLY A 98 18.64 -16.06 24.18
C GLY A 98 18.20 -17.53 24.33
N ILE A 99 18.09 -18.06 25.54
CA ILE A 99 17.76 -19.48 25.77
C ILE A 99 16.35 -19.81 25.26
N LEU A 100 15.37 -18.92 25.49
CA LEU A 100 14.01 -19.12 25.01
C LEU A 100 13.98 -19.30 23.48
N PHE A 101 14.73 -18.49 22.74
CA PHE A 101 14.77 -18.58 21.27
C PHE A 101 15.40 -19.90 20.81
N LYS A 102 16.47 -20.38 21.48
CA LYS A 102 17.04 -21.70 21.18
C LYS A 102 16.01 -22.82 21.37
N ALA A 103 15.19 -22.73 22.40
CA ALA A 103 14.14 -23.71 22.68
C ALA A 103 12.99 -23.62 21.66
N LEU A 104 12.46 -22.39 21.39
CA LEU A 104 11.36 -22.18 20.44
C LEU A 104 11.75 -22.57 19.02
N LEU A 105 13.00 -22.35 18.61
CA LEU A 105 13.50 -22.68 17.27
C LEU A 105 13.65 -24.20 17.02
N GLN A 106 13.51 -25.06 18.05
CA GLN A 106 13.35 -26.50 17.88
C GLN A 106 11.96 -26.84 17.29
N ASN A 107 10.97 -26.01 17.48
CA ASN A 107 9.65 -26.18 16.88
C ASN A 107 9.68 -25.72 15.43
N LYS A 108 9.44 -26.65 14.49
CA LYS A 108 9.44 -26.39 13.06
C LYS A 108 8.26 -25.51 12.59
N ASN A 109 7.19 -25.39 13.41
CA ASN A 109 6.08 -24.50 13.10
C ASN A 109 6.50 -23.03 13.22
N HIS A 110 7.42 -22.67 14.11
CA HIS A 110 7.99 -21.34 14.21
C HIS A 110 8.96 -21.10 13.07
N GLN A 111 8.45 -20.54 11.98
CA GLN A 111 9.23 -20.26 10.76
C GLN A 111 10.18 -19.09 10.98
N HIS A 112 9.68 -18.03 11.65
CA HIS A 112 10.44 -16.82 11.95
C HIS A 112 10.17 -16.34 13.37
N ILE A 113 11.22 -15.99 14.09
CA ILE A 113 11.19 -15.26 15.36
C ILE A 113 11.87 -13.92 15.11
N ILE A 114 11.13 -12.83 15.28
CA ILE A 114 11.61 -11.46 15.11
C ILE A 114 11.84 -10.87 16.49
N VAL A 115 13.05 -10.38 16.72
CA VAL A 115 13.47 -9.78 18.00
C VAL A 115 13.91 -8.34 17.76
N PHE A 116 13.25 -7.41 18.43
CA PHE A 116 13.63 -6.01 18.48
C PHE A 116 14.41 -5.77 19.76
N GLU A 117 15.65 -5.33 19.67
CA GLU A 117 16.49 -5.07 20.84
C GLU A 117 16.93 -3.60 20.89
N LYS A 118 16.72 -3.01 22.05
CA LYS A 118 17.13 -1.66 22.39
C LYS A 118 18.58 -1.61 22.87
N ASP A 119 18.93 -2.50 23.78
CA ASP A 119 20.25 -2.62 24.39
C ASP A 119 21.11 -3.66 23.67
N ILE A 120 21.68 -3.29 22.52
CA ILE A 120 22.45 -4.24 21.68
C ILE A 120 23.65 -4.88 22.39
N GLU A 121 24.10 -4.32 23.50
CA GLU A 121 25.12 -4.94 24.36
C GLU A 121 24.67 -6.30 24.92
N ILE A 122 23.36 -6.52 25.10
CA ILE A 122 22.79 -7.81 25.48
C ILE A 122 23.08 -8.84 24.40
N ILE A 123 22.80 -8.49 23.14
CA ILE A 123 23.09 -9.37 21.99
C ILE A 123 24.59 -9.65 21.90
N TRP A 124 25.41 -8.58 22.10
CA TRP A 124 26.87 -8.70 22.05
C TRP A 124 27.39 -9.70 23.10
N VAL A 125 26.90 -9.65 24.33
CA VAL A 125 27.29 -10.62 25.37
C VAL A 125 26.83 -12.04 25.01
N ILE A 126 25.56 -12.21 24.63
CA ILE A 126 24.96 -13.52 24.37
C ILE A 126 25.55 -14.19 23.13
N PHE A 127 25.93 -13.42 22.10
CA PHE A 127 26.57 -13.98 20.92
C PHE A 127 27.99 -14.54 21.21
N HIS A 128 28.62 -14.15 22.31
CA HIS A 128 29.82 -14.81 22.80
C HIS A 128 29.57 -16.12 23.56
N ILE A 129 28.30 -16.39 23.95
CA ILE A 129 27.94 -17.52 24.81
C ILE A 129 27.16 -18.60 24.08
N LEU A 130 26.26 -18.22 23.15
CA LEU A 130 25.36 -19.11 22.43
C LEU A 130 25.54 -19.02 20.93
N ASP A 131 25.48 -20.16 20.26
CA ASP A 131 25.55 -20.25 18.79
C ASP A 131 24.16 -20.11 18.17
N PHE A 132 23.94 -19.03 17.42
CA PHE A 132 22.74 -18.77 16.63
C PHE A 132 23.03 -18.75 15.14
N SER A 133 24.23 -19.11 14.72
CA SER A 133 24.67 -18.93 13.32
C SER A 133 23.76 -19.58 12.30
N ASN A 134 23.26 -20.78 12.58
CA ASN A 134 22.36 -21.48 11.67
C ASN A 134 20.99 -20.78 11.56
N GLU A 135 20.42 -20.37 12.68
CA GLU A 135 19.10 -19.74 12.73
C GLU A 135 19.11 -18.33 12.14
N LEU A 136 20.22 -17.60 12.31
CA LEU A 136 20.44 -16.27 11.72
C LEU A 136 20.62 -16.38 10.19
N GLN A 137 21.45 -17.32 9.71
CA GLN A 137 21.71 -17.51 8.29
C GLN A 137 20.44 -17.87 7.50
N ASN A 138 19.57 -18.69 8.09
CA ASN A 138 18.32 -19.15 7.49
C ASN A 138 17.14 -18.18 7.77
N ALA A 139 17.41 -17.02 8.36
CA ALA A 139 16.40 -16.04 8.78
C ALA A 139 15.28 -16.59 9.68
N ARG A 140 15.50 -17.74 10.34
CA ARG A 140 14.57 -18.26 11.36
C ARG A 140 14.61 -17.43 12.63
N LEU A 141 15.77 -16.82 12.94
CA LEU A 141 15.92 -15.78 13.93
C LEU A 141 16.33 -14.49 13.23
N MET A 142 15.51 -13.47 13.34
CA MET A 142 15.76 -12.13 12.82
C MET A 142 15.95 -11.18 14.00
N VAL A 143 17.12 -10.54 14.10
CA VAL A 143 17.44 -9.63 15.20
C VAL A 143 17.62 -8.23 14.63
N LEU A 144 16.94 -7.27 15.21
CA LEU A 144 16.85 -5.89 14.73
C LEU A 144 17.20 -4.92 15.88
N GLU A 145 18.06 -3.96 15.60
CA GLU A 145 18.38 -2.84 16.50
C GLU A 145 17.25 -1.82 16.40
N ASN A 146 16.44 -1.67 17.47
CA ASN A 146 15.21 -0.88 17.40
C ASN A 146 15.44 0.58 17.02
N ASP A 147 16.49 1.21 17.55
CA ASP A 147 16.80 2.63 17.32
C ASP A 147 17.25 2.96 15.88
N LYS A 148 17.63 1.96 15.09
CA LYS A 148 18.10 2.15 13.72
C LYS A 148 17.06 1.83 12.65
N LEU A 149 15.87 1.32 13.04
CA LEU A 149 14.82 0.99 12.08
C LEU A 149 14.26 2.24 11.41
N GLN A 150 14.27 2.20 10.09
CA GLN A 150 13.69 3.23 9.22
C GLN A 150 12.28 2.81 8.77
N THR A 151 11.50 3.75 8.27
CA THR A 151 10.16 3.48 7.72
C THR A 151 10.16 2.39 6.66
N GLN A 152 11.22 2.32 5.85
CA GLN A 152 11.36 1.30 4.82
C GLN A 152 11.51 -0.10 5.41
N ASP A 153 12.26 -0.27 6.50
CA ASP A 153 12.45 -1.57 7.17
C ASP A 153 11.12 -2.14 7.67
N TYR A 154 10.27 -1.30 8.28
CA TYR A 154 8.92 -1.69 8.69
C TYR A 154 8.06 -2.10 7.49
N THR A 155 8.14 -1.36 6.38
CA THR A 155 7.37 -1.66 5.17
C THR A 155 7.82 -2.99 4.55
N GLU A 156 9.12 -3.24 4.44
CA GLU A 156 9.69 -4.48 3.92
C GLU A 156 9.32 -5.67 4.80
N LEU A 157 9.47 -5.55 6.11
CA LEU A 157 9.08 -6.59 7.06
C LEU A 157 7.60 -6.92 6.92
N CYS A 158 6.71 -5.91 7.04
CA CYS A 158 5.28 -6.13 7.06
C CYS A 158 4.67 -6.55 5.71
N SER A 159 5.33 -6.27 4.57
CA SER A 159 4.86 -6.66 3.24
C SER A 159 5.28 -8.06 2.82
N SER A 160 6.30 -8.64 3.44
CA SER A 160 6.85 -9.93 3.07
C SER A 160 5.99 -11.08 3.60
N LYS A 161 5.89 -12.17 2.84
CA LYS A 161 5.35 -13.43 3.37
C LYS A 161 6.40 -14.12 4.25
N PRO A 162 6.01 -14.73 5.37
CA PRO A 162 4.65 -14.93 5.89
C PRO A 162 4.15 -13.81 6.82
N PHE A 163 4.94 -12.75 7.09
CA PHE A 163 4.60 -11.71 8.07
C PHE A 163 3.25 -11.07 7.78
N PHE A 164 3.01 -10.67 6.51
CA PHE A 164 1.74 -10.13 6.09
C PHE A 164 0.59 -11.12 6.26
N GLN A 165 0.77 -12.37 5.83
CA GLN A 165 -0.26 -13.41 5.88
C GLN A 165 -0.75 -13.70 7.30
N PHE A 166 0.15 -13.61 8.30
CA PHE A 166 -0.18 -13.84 9.71
C PHE A 166 -0.38 -12.55 10.52
N SER A 167 -0.53 -11.39 9.87
CA SER A 167 -0.68 -10.10 10.55
C SER A 167 -1.90 -10.00 11.47
N ARG A 168 -2.98 -10.76 11.21
CA ARG A 168 -4.17 -10.80 12.09
C ARG A 168 -3.95 -11.49 13.44
N ILE A 169 -2.87 -12.22 13.57
CA ILE A 169 -2.48 -12.89 14.82
C ILE A 169 -1.20 -12.29 15.40
N TYR A 170 -0.79 -11.14 14.90
CA TYR A 170 0.34 -10.38 15.42
C TYR A 170 0.13 -9.99 16.88
N PHE A 171 1.15 -10.18 17.68
CA PHE A 171 1.34 -9.60 19.01
C PHE A 171 2.83 -9.41 19.28
N LEU A 172 3.17 -8.45 20.12
CA LEU A 172 4.55 -8.18 20.54
C LEU A 172 4.69 -8.60 22.02
N GLU A 173 5.56 -9.57 22.29
CA GLU A 173 5.83 -10.09 23.62
C GLU A 173 7.06 -9.41 24.23
N LEU A 174 6.99 -9.03 25.51
CA LEU A 174 8.16 -8.59 26.27
C LEU A 174 8.96 -9.80 26.75
N MET A 175 10.27 -9.81 26.48
CA MET A 175 11.11 -10.94 26.84
C MET A 175 11.25 -11.16 28.34
N SER A 176 11.24 -10.09 29.13
CA SER A 176 11.26 -10.12 30.59
C SER A 176 10.85 -8.77 31.19
N HIS A 177 10.66 -8.72 32.51
CA HIS A 177 10.35 -7.49 33.24
C HIS A 177 11.42 -6.38 33.04
N TYR A 178 12.65 -6.73 32.75
CA TYR A 178 13.72 -5.76 32.46
C TYR A 178 13.32 -4.77 31.38
N TYR A 179 12.57 -5.20 30.37
CA TYR A 179 12.16 -4.40 29.22
C TYR A 179 10.94 -3.51 29.50
N GLU A 180 10.26 -3.64 30.62
CA GLU A 180 9.14 -2.75 31.01
C GLU A 180 9.59 -1.28 31.13
N ARG A 181 10.87 -1.03 31.42
CA ARG A 181 11.47 0.31 31.47
C ARG A 181 11.44 1.05 30.13
N PHE A 182 11.29 0.33 29.03
CA PHE A 182 11.22 0.85 27.67
C PHE A 182 9.77 0.93 27.18
N HIS A 183 8.78 1.02 28.06
CA HIS A 183 7.36 0.92 27.69
C HIS A 183 6.93 1.91 26.61
N GLU A 184 7.46 3.16 26.59
CA GLU A 184 7.16 4.16 25.55
C GLU A 184 7.68 3.70 24.19
N ASP A 185 8.90 3.17 24.16
CA ASP A 185 9.53 2.63 22.94
C ASP A 185 8.78 1.39 22.41
N VAL A 186 8.35 0.52 23.32
CA VAL A 186 7.51 -0.66 23.00
C VAL A 186 6.18 -0.23 22.38
N LEU A 187 5.51 0.77 22.96
CA LEU A 187 4.25 1.30 22.43
C LEU A 187 4.42 1.92 21.06
N GLU A 188 5.51 2.70 20.86
CA GLU A 188 5.81 3.32 19.57
C GLU A 188 6.13 2.25 18.50
N LEU A 189 6.97 1.27 18.82
CA LEU A 189 7.28 0.14 17.93
C LEU A 189 6.01 -0.62 17.53
N ASN A 190 5.19 -1.00 18.52
CA ASN A 190 3.95 -1.71 18.28
C ASN A 190 2.98 -0.92 17.39
N LYS A 191 2.87 0.40 17.62
CA LYS A 191 2.08 1.29 16.79
C LYS A 191 2.59 1.32 15.34
N LYS A 192 3.91 1.47 15.13
CA LYS A 192 4.53 1.47 13.79
C LYS A 192 4.27 0.17 13.03
N LEU A 193 4.42 -0.98 13.68
CA LEU A 193 4.15 -2.29 13.06
C LEU A 193 2.66 -2.43 12.69
N ALA A 194 1.74 -2.10 13.61
CA ALA A 194 0.30 -2.16 13.35
C ALA A 194 -0.13 -1.24 12.20
N GLU A 195 0.39 -0.02 12.16
CA GLU A 195 0.12 0.95 11.08
C GLU A 195 0.68 0.46 9.74
N ASN A 196 1.87 -0.14 9.71
CA ASN A 196 2.43 -0.69 8.47
C ASN A 196 1.61 -1.88 7.96
N PHE A 197 1.19 -2.82 8.81
CA PHE A 197 0.27 -3.89 8.41
C PHE A 197 -1.04 -3.34 7.84
N LYS A 198 -1.66 -2.36 8.52
CA LYS A 198 -2.86 -1.68 8.05
C LYS A 198 -2.65 -1.04 6.67
N ASN A 199 -1.56 -0.30 6.49
CA ASN A 199 -1.25 0.38 5.24
C ASN A 199 -1.06 -0.60 4.07
N ILE A 200 -0.42 -1.75 4.31
CA ILE A 200 -0.23 -2.79 3.29
C ILE A 200 -1.56 -3.41 2.88
N ILE A 201 -2.46 -3.69 3.84
CA ILE A 201 -3.82 -4.18 3.54
C ILE A 201 -4.56 -3.16 2.67
N LEU A 202 -4.51 -1.86 3.02
CA LEU A 202 -5.15 -0.79 2.25
C LEU A 202 -4.57 -0.64 0.82
N ARG A 203 -3.26 -0.79 0.66
CA ARG A 203 -2.59 -0.70 -0.65
C ARG A 203 -2.95 -1.83 -1.61
N ASN A 204 -3.24 -3.02 -1.10
CA ASN A 204 -3.54 -4.20 -1.92
C ASN A 204 -5.00 -4.26 -2.42
N GLY A 205 -5.78 -3.20 -2.18
CA GLY A 205 -7.20 -3.14 -2.53
C GLY A 205 -8.05 -3.84 -1.46
N ASN A 206 -8.97 -3.08 -0.90
CA ASN A 206 -9.78 -3.53 0.24
C ASN A 206 -11.24 -3.77 -0.11
N ASP A 207 -11.70 -3.36 -1.30
CA ASP A 207 -13.09 -3.48 -1.72
C ASP A 207 -13.22 -4.00 -3.17
N PRO A 208 -13.69 -5.24 -3.36
CA PRO A 208 -13.95 -5.78 -4.69
C PRO A 208 -15.08 -5.04 -5.43
N LYS A 209 -15.98 -4.31 -4.73
CA LYS A 209 -17.00 -3.46 -5.37
C LYS A 209 -16.36 -2.23 -6.01
N ASP A 210 -15.38 -1.62 -5.36
CA ASP A 210 -14.61 -0.52 -5.96
C ASP A 210 -13.84 -0.99 -7.20
N ALA A 211 -13.25 -2.19 -7.16
CA ALA A 211 -12.61 -2.81 -8.31
C ALA A 211 -13.60 -3.03 -9.46
N LEU A 212 -14.78 -3.57 -9.16
CA LEU A 212 -15.85 -3.78 -10.14
C LEU A 212 -16.29 -2.46 -10.79
N GLN A 213 -16.53 -1.42 -10.01
CA GLN A 213 -16.88 -0.09 -10.51
C GLN A 213 -15.80 0.45 -11.46
N GLY A 214 -14.52 0.25 -11.10
CA GLY A 214 -13.42 0.64 -11.98
C GLY A 214 -13.42 -0.09 -13.33
N ILE A 215 -13.69 -1.39 -13.33
CA ILE A 215 -13.78 -2.20 -14.55
C ILE A 215 -14.97 -1.75 -15.42
N GLU A 216 -16.14 -1.56 -14.81
CA GLU A 216 -17.34 -1.06 -15.49
C GLU A 216 -17.08 0.25 -16.24
N GLN A 217 -16.58 1.23 -15.52
CA GLN A 217 -16.32 2.57 -16.04
C GLN A 217 -15.21 2.55 -17.09
N PHE A 218 -14.16 1.76 -16.86
CA PHE A 218 -13.07 1.63 -17.83
C PHE A 218 -13.57 1.05 -19.17
N VAL A 219 -14.38 -0.01 -19.15
CA VAL A 219 -14.93 -0.61 -20.37
C VAL A 219 -15.88 0.36 -21.08
N TYR A 220 -16.72 1.07 -20.34
CA TYR A 220 -17.62 2.08 -20.89
C TYR A 220 -16.85 3.22 -21.59
N ASN A 221 -15.75 3.69 -20.97
CA ASN A 221 -14.97 4.81 -21.46
C ASN A 221 -13.99 4.45 -22.62
N LEU A 222 -13.79 3.15 -22.94
CA LEU A 222 -12.86 2.70 -23.98
C LEU A 222 -13.04 3.38 -25.34
N PRO A 223 -14.25 3.57 -25.89
CA PRO A 223 -14.43 4.23 -27.20
C PRO A 223 -13.92 5.66 -27.18
N GLN A 224 -14.22 6.41 -26.14
CA GLN A 224 -13.77 7.80 -25.97
C GLN A 224 -12.24 7.87 -25.81
N MET A 225 -11.66 6.97 -24.99
CA MET A 225 -10.22 6.89 -24.84
C MET A 225 -9.51 6.68 -26.18
N ILE A 226 -10.00 5.75 -27.01
CA ILE A 226 -9.34 5.38 -28.27
C ILE A 226 -9.52 6.46 -29.36
N THR A 227 -10.60 7.22 -29.33
CA THR A 227 -10.92 8.23 -30.35
C THR A 227 -10.38 9.62 -30.04
N HIS A 228 -9.91 9.87 -28.82
CA HIS A 228 -9.24 11.13 -28.42
C HIS A 228 -7.71 10.99 -28.52
N PRO A 229 -6.96 12.10 -28.38
CA PRO A 229 -5.51 12.08 -28.35
C PRO A 229 -4.95 11.12 -27.31
N SER A 230 -3.89 10.42 -27.66
CA SER A 230 -3.27 9.44 -26.77
C SER A 230 -2.33 10.10 -25.76
N TYR A 231 -2.06 9.42 -24.64
CA TYR A 231 -1.05 9.87 -23.70
C TYR A 231 0.36 9.94 -24.33
N LYS A 232 0.65 9.04 -25.26
CA LYS A 232 1.90 9.07 -26.04
C LYS A 232 2.03 10.35 -26.85
N GLU A 233 0.93 10.81 -27.47
CA GLU A 233 0.89 12.10 -28.20
C GLU A 233 1.16 13.27 -27.23
N LEU A 234 0.50 13.27 -26.06
CA LEU A 234 0.73 14.27 -25.01
C LEU A 234 2.22 14.34 -24.64
N LEU A 235 2.85 13.19 -24.35
CA LEU A 235 4.27 13.16 -24.00
C LEU A 235 5.15 13.66 -25.14
N SER A 236 4.87 13.28 -26.37
CA SER A 236 5.68 13.67 -27.53
C SER A 236 5.67 15.19 -27.81
N LYS A 237 4.52 15.83 -27.56
CA LYS A 237 4.30 17.26 -27.81
C LYS A 237 4.62 18.18 -26.64
N ARG A 238 4.70 17.64 -25.42
CA ARG A 238 4.80 18.43 -24.19
C ARG A 238 6.07 18.24 -23.39
N LYS A 239 6.86 17.22 -23.71
CA LYS A 239 8.10 16.92 -22.98
C LYS A 239 9.14 18.04 -23.16
N GLY A 240 9.65 18.57 -22.04
CA GLY A 240 10.73 19.56 -22.03
C GLY A 240 10.30 21.00 -22.36
N ILE A 241 9.01 21.31 -22.37
CA ILE A 241 8.52 22.68 -22.67
C ILE A 241 8.90 23.66 -21.54
N SER A 242 8.91 23.20 -20.30
CA SER A 242 9.19 24.01 -19.10
C SER A 242 10.02 23.24 -18.10
N ASP A 243 10.92 23.94 -17.41
CA ASP A 243 11.68 23.36 -16.29
C ASP A 243 10.87 23.28 -15.00
N THR A 244 9.80 24.07 -14.85
CA THR A 244 9.04 24.18 -13.59
C THR A 244 7.56 23.87 -13.78
N ALA A 245 7.06 22.97 -12.96
CA ALA A 245 5.66 22.61 -12.82
C ALA A 245 5.09 23.14 -11.50
N ILE A 246 3.92 23.76 -11.53
CA ILE A 246 3.14 24.10 -10.32
C ILE A 246 1.95 23.15 -10.26
N ILE A 247 1.87 22.39 -9.16
CA ILE A 247 0.75 21.49 -8.88
C ILE A 247 -0.18 22.18 -7.90
N VAL A 248 -1.40 22.41 -8.36
CA VAL A 248 -2.45 23.10 -7.60
C VAL A 248 -3.42 22.07 -7.05
N SER A 249 -3.40 21.91 -5.73
CA SER A 249 -4.33 21.08 -4.96
C SER A 249 -5.34 21.93 -4.21
N THR A 250 -6.36 21.30 -3.61
CA THR A 250 -7.54 21.97 -3.09
C THR A 250 -7.54 22.10 -1.57
N GLY A 251 -6.37 22.21 -0.96
CA GLY A 251 -6.27 22.43 0.49
C GLY A 251 -6.60 23.87 0.89
N PRO A 252 -6.91 24.10 2.18
CA PRO A 252 -7.38 25.42 2.69
C PRO A 252 -6.40 26.57 2.40
N SER A 253 -5.10 26.30 2.31
CA SER A 253 -4.08 27.33 2.04
C SER A 253 -4.12 27.90 0.62
N LEU A 254 -4.81 27.26 -0.33
CA LEU A 254 -4.81 27.63 -1.74
C LEU A 254 -5.24 29.10 -1.95
N THR A 255 -6.28 29.56 -1.23
CA THR A 255 -6.86 30.91 -1.41
C THR A 255 -5.81 32.00 -1.32
N LYS A 256 -4.89 31.94 -0.36
CA LYS A 256 -3.83 32.97 -0.17
C LYS A 256 -2.76 32.95 -1.26
N GLN A 257 -2.66 31.87 -2.05
CA GLN A 257 -1.65 31.70 -3.09
C GLN A 257 -2.14 32.10 -4.49
N LEU A 258 -3.46 32.19 -4.69
CA LEU A 258 -4.07 32.52 -5.99
C LEU A 258 -3.59 33.83 -6.60
N PRO A 259 -3.42 34.96 -5.85
CA PRO A 259 -2.92 36.21 -6.43
C PRO A 259 -1.52 36.08 -7.05
N LEU A 260 -0.60 35.36 -6.37
CA LEU A 260 0.74 35.09 -6.91
C LEU A 260 0.67 34.15 -8.10
N LEU A 261 -0.11 33.08 -8.02
CA LEU A 261 -0.31 32.15 -9.12
C LEU A 261 -0.79 32.87 -10.38
N LYS A 262 -1.78 33.80 -10.23
CA LYS A 262 -2.29 34.61 -11.33
C LYS A 262 -1.19 35.46 -11.97
N LYS A 263 -0.37 36.12 -11.15
CA LYS A 263 0.72 36.98 -11.60
C LYS A 263 1.78 36.24 -12.40
N TYR A 264 2.08 34.99 -12.01
CA TYR A 264 3.18 34.18 -12.60
C TYR A 264 2.71 33.06 -13.53
N ALA A 265 1.39 33.00 -13.84
CA ALA A 265 0.79 31.91 -14.63
C ALA A 265 1.40 31.71 -16.03
N SER A 266 1.92 32.77 -16.67
CA SER A 266 2.59 32.69 -17.97
C SER A 266 3.95 32.01 -17.91
N LYS A 267 4.58 31.91 -16.72
CA LYS A 267 5.98 31.48 -16.55
C LYS A 267 6.14 30.03 -16.10
N ALA A 268 5.07 29.34 -15.76
CA ALA A 268 5.12 27.94 -15.33
C ALA A 268 4.09 27.09 -16.05
N THR A 269 4.33 25.78 -16.12
CA THR A 269 3.29 24.83 -16.47
C THR A 269 2.42 24.56 -15.25
N ILE A 270 1.11 24.83 -15.36
CA ILE A 270 0.15 24.70 -14.25
C ILE A 270 -0.62 23.40 -14.40
N PHE A 271 -0.48 22.53 -13.42
CA PHE A 271 -1.20 21.27 -13.26
C PHE A 271 -2.23 21.42 -12.16
N CYS A 272 -3.48 21.20 -12.48
CA CYS A 272 -4.61 21.44 -11.60
C CYS A 272 -5.34 20.14 -11.25
N ALA A 273 -5.67 19.94 -9.96
CA ALA A 273 -6.62 18.90 -9.59
C ALA A 273 -8.03 19.28 -10.07
N ASP A 274 -8.85 18.26 -10.37
CA ASP A 274 -10.26 18.41 -10.77
C ASP A 274 -11.04 19.35 -9.85
N SER A 275 -10.92 19.17 -8.56
CA SER A 275 -11.59 19.97 -7.53
C SER A 275 -11.09 21.42 -7.43
N SER A 276 -9.86 21.70 -7.88
CA SER A 276 -9.31 23.07 -7.94
C SER A 276 -9.70 23.80 -9.23
N TYR A 277 -10.11 23.09 -10.27
CA TYR A 277 -10.42 23.68 -11.56
C TYR A 277 -11.54 24.74 -11.50
N PRO A 278 -12.71 24.52 -10.86
CA PRO A 278 -13.73 25.57 -10.72
C PRO A 278 -13.22 26.80 -9.96
N ILE A 279 -12.34 26.58 -8.95
CA ILE A 279 -11.74 27.68 -8.18
C ILE A 279 -10.83 28.52 -9.07
N LEU A 280 -9.94 27.90 -9.83
CA LEU A 280 -9.05 28.61 -10.73
C LEU A 280 -9.82 29.36 -11.82
N ALA A 281 -10.89 28.77 -12.36
CA ALA A 281 -11.78 29.43 -13.33
C ALA A 281 -12.42 30.69 -12.75
N LYS A 282 -12.96 30.63 -11.52
CA LYS A 282 -13.54 31.77 -10.79
C LYS A 282 -12.54 32.93 -10.63
N HIS A 283 -11.27 32.62 -10.42
CA HIS A 283 -10.20 33.61 -10.25
C HIS A 283 -9.52 34.02 -11.57
N GLY A 284 -9.96 33.48 -12.72
CA GLY A 284 -9.40 33.75 -14.05
C GLY A 284 -7.94 33.29 -14.17
N ILE A 285 -7.60 32.15 -13.58
CA ILE A 285 -6.28 31.52 -13.64
C ILE A 285 -6.40 30.27 -14.50
N LYS A 286 -5.92 30.33 -15.73
CA LYS A 286 -6.03 29.24 -16.70
C LYS A 286 -4.96 28.18 -16.45
N PRO A 287 -5.31 26.93 -16.04
CA PRO A 287 -4.35 25.85 -15.96
C PRO A 287 -4.01 25.32 -17.35
N ASP A 288 -2.86 24.67 -17.49
CA ASP A 288 -2.48 23.97 -18.73
C ASP A 288 -3.05 22.54 -18.76
N TYR A 289 -3.11 21.91 -17.59
CA TYR A 289 -3.63 20.54 -17.39
C TYR A 289 -4.57 20.48 -16.21
N VAL A 290 -5.69 19.77 -16.38
CA VAL A 290 -6.63 19.41 -15.29
C VAL A 290 -6.73 17.90 -15.25
N CYS A 291 -6.54 17.29 -14.09
CA CYS A 291 -6.53 15.83 -13.94
C CYS A 291 -7.63 15.34 -13.00
N MET A 292 -8.24 14.18 -13.35
CA MET A 292 -9.23 13.47 -12.53
C MET A 292 -8.92 11.98 -12.45
N LEU A 293 -9.06 11.42 -11.24
CA LEU A 293 -8.86 9.98 -10.96
C LEU A 293 -10.11 9.29 -10.41
N GLU A 294 -11.01 10.05 -9.79
CA GLU A 294 -12.08 9.55 -8.96
C GLU A 294 -13.22 8.91 -9.77
N ARG A 295 -13.83 7.87 -9.17
CA ARG A 295 -14.87 7.05 -9.80
C ARG A 295 -16.30 7.50 -9.48
N THR A 296 -16.45 8.47 -8.57
CA THR A 296 -17.77 8.86 -8.08
C THR A 296 -18.46 9.84 -9.04
N GLU A 297 -19.79 9.78 -9.11
CA GLU A 297 -20.59 10.74 -9.87
C GLU A 297 -20.45 12.16 -9.31
N LEU A 298 -20.30 12.28 -7.97
CA LEU A 298 -20.13 13.58 -7.30
C LEU A 298 -18.91 14.33 -7.82
N THR A 299 -17.78 13.64 -8.03
CA THR A 299 -16.56 14.28 -8.54
C THR A 299 -16.66 14.63 -10.02
N ALA A 300 -17.49 13.92 -10.81
CA ALA A 300 -17.76 14.31 -12.19
C ALA A 300 -18.36 15.72 -12.30
N GLU A 301 -19.11 16.16 -11.29
CA GLU A 301 -19.75 17.47 -11.27
C GLU A 301 -18.75 18.66 -11.22
N PHE A 302 -17.48 18.43 -10.91
CA PHE A 302 -16.43 19.45 -11.09
C PHE A 302 -16.26 19.87 -12.55
N PHE A 303 -16.67 19.05 -13.51
CA PHE A 303 -16.63 19.34 -14.94
C PHE A 303 -17.98 19.74 -15.55
N ASN A 304 -19.04 19.74 -14.75
CA ASN A 304 -20.37 20.18 -15.17
C ASN A 304 -20.46 21.73 -15.23
N HIS A 305 -19.53 22.34 -15.93
CA HIS A 305 -19.42 23.78 -16.13
C HIS A 305 -19.03 24.05 -17.57
N ASP A 306 -19.56 25.14 -18.12
CA ASP A 306 -19.12 25.70 -19.40
C ASP A 306 -18.52 27.09 -19.14
N PHE A 307 -17.19 27.15 -19.10
CA PHE A 307 -16.46 28.40 -18.95
C PHE A 307 -16.06 28.98 -20.34
N GLY A 308 -16.58 28.45 -21.44
CA GLY A 308 -16.42 28.97 -22.80
C GLY A 308 -14.95 29.10 -23.23
N GLU A 309 -14.52 30.29 -23.61
CA GLU A 309 -13.13 30.55 -24.06
C GLU A 309 -12.06 30.25 -22.98
N PHE A 310 -12.46 30.19 -21.71
CA PHE A 310 -11.52 29.81 -20.65
C PHE A 310 -11.05 28.36 -20.81
N ASP A 311 -11.92 27.44 -21.21
CA ASP A 311 -11.60 26.02 -21.35
C ASP A 311 -10.78 25.70 -22.61
N LYS A 312 -10.78 26.61 -23.57
CA LYS A 312 -9.99 26.45 -24.76
C LYS A 312 -8.50 26.33 -24.40
N ASP A 313 -7.84 25.37 -25.01
CA ASP A 313 -6.41 25.04 -24.82
C ASP A 313 -6.06 24.35 -23.48
N ILE A 314 -6.97 24.23 -22.53
CA ILE A 314 -6.77 23.36 -21.36
C ILE A 314 -6.83 21.90 -21.82
N ILE A 315 -5.89 21.08 -21.33
CA ILE A 315 -5.94 19.63 -21.55
C ILE A 315 -6.51 18.97 -20.31
N PHE A 316 -7.67 18.33 -20.46
CA PHE A 316 -8.32 17.54 -19.42
C PHE A 316 -7.80 16.10 -19.50
N ILE A 317 -7.20 15.61 -18.41
CA ILE A 317 -6.60 14.27 -18.34
C ILE A 317 -7.39 13.43 -17.35
N CYS A 318 -8.10 12.43 -17.84
CA CYS A 318 -8.92 11.55 -17.04
C CYS A 318 -8.33 10.14 -16.99
N ALA A 319 -8.34 9.52 -15.81
CA ALA A 319 -8.15 8.08 -15.74
C ALA A 319 -9.32 7.35 -16.42
N GLY A 320 -9.06 6.28 -17.14
CA GLY A 320 -10.12 5.52 -17.84
C GLY A 320 -11.19 4.95 -16.90
N VAL A 321 -10.90 4.92 -15.60
CA VAL A 321 -11.82 4.44 -14.54
C VAL A 321 -12.71 5.54 -13.94
N VAL A 322 -12.67 6.79 -14.43
CA VAL A 322 -13.53 7.86 -13.92
C VAL A 322 -14.98 7.64 -14.30
N HIS A 323 -15.89 8.27 -13.55
CA HIS A 323 -17.31 8.17 -13.85
C HIS A 323 -17.63 8.63 -15.29
N PRO A 324 -18.46 7.89 -16.07
CA PRO A 324 -18.77 8.24 -17.47
C PRO A 324 -19.28 9.66 -17.69
N LYS A 325 -20.02 10.24 -16.74
CA LYS A 325 -20.47 11.62 -16.80
C LYS A 325 -19.33 12.63 -16.92
N ALA A 326 -18.18 12.40 -16.26
CA ALA A 326 -17.02 13.27 -16.39
C ALA A 326 -16.52 13.31 -17.83
N ILE A 327 -16.48 12.15 -18.49
CA ILE A 327 -16.10 12.04 -19.91
C ILE A 327 -17.14 12.70 -20.82
N GLU A 328 -18.43 12.56 -20.47
CA GLU A 328 -19.52 13.19 -21.23
C GLU A 328 -19.44 14.72 -21.18
N TYR A 329 -19.19 15.30 -20.01
CA TYR A 329 -18.99 16.76 -19.84
C TYR A 329 -17.76 17.27 -20.62
N LEU A 330 -16.76 16.42 -20.82
CA LEU A 330 -15.48 16.80 -21.44
C LEU A 330 -15.35 16.38 -22.92
N LYS A 331 -16.31 15.65 -23.50
CA LYS A 331 -16.18 15.03 -24.84
C LYS A 331 -15.86 16.00 -25.98
N ASP A 332 -16.29 17.25 -25.85
CA ASP A 332 -16.08 18.29 -26.86
C ASP A 332 -14.92 19.25 -26.51
N ARG A 333 -14.15 18.93 -25.46
CA ARG A 333 -12.97 19.65 -25.00
C ARG A 333 -11.68 18.91 -25.34
N ASN A 334 -10.51 19.48 -25.03
CA ASN A 334 -9.24 18.80 -25.25
C ASN A 334 -9.04 17.69 -24.20
N LEU A 335 -9.60 16.53 -24.45
CA LEU A 335 -9.62 15.39 -23.53
C LEU A 335 -8.53 14.38 -23.88
N VAL A 336 -7.81 13.92 -22.86
CA VAL A 336 -6.89 12.77 -22.91
C VAL A 336 -7.31 11.77 -21.84
N ILE A 337 -7.60 10.53 -22.23
CA ILE A 337 -7.95 9.47 -21.28
C ILE A 337 -6.78 8.50 -21.20
N THR A 338 -6.34 8.21 -19.97
CA THR A 338 -5.18 7.35 -19.71
C THR A 338 -5.58 6.08 -18.94
N GLN A 339 -4.81 5.02 -19.11
CA GLN A 339 -5.00 3.81 -18.30
C GLN A 339 -4.45 4.03 -16.89
N LYS A 340 -5.19 3.60 -15.86
CA LYS A 340 -4.70 3.48 -14.48
C LYS A 340 -3.87 2.20 -14.36
N VAL A 341 -2.90 2.20 -13.44
CA VAL A 341 -2.06 1.01 -13.13
C VAL A 341 -2.89 0.01 -12.35
N LEU A 342 -3.71 -0.76 -13.06
CA LEU A 342 -4.62 -1.78 -12.53
C LEU A 342 -4.56 -3.04 -13.44
N ALA A 343 -4.92 -4.20 -12.90
CA ALA A 343 -4.79 -5.46 -13.61
C ALA A 343 -5.66 -5.55 -14.87
N PHE A 344 -6.90 -5.08 -14.82
CA PHE A 344 -7.80 -5.13 -15.98
C PHE A 344 -7.35 -4.21 -17.13
N PRO A 345 -6.98 -2.94 -16.93
CA PRO A 345 -6.34 -2.12 -17.96
C PRO A 345 -5.06 -2.76 -18.53
N TYR A 346 -4.20 -3.37 -17.71
CA TYR A 346 -3.03 -4.13 -18.21
C TYR A 346 -3.42 -5.29 -19.12
N TYR A 347 -4.49 -6.00 -18.79
CA TYR A 347 -5.01 -7.06 -19.63
C TYR A 347 -5.49 -6.53 -21.01
N ILE A 348 -6.21 -5.40 -21.05
CA ILE A 348 -6.63 -4.75 -22.32
C ILE A 348 -5.42 -4.28 -23.13
N ASN A 349 -4.41 -3.71 -22.48
CA ASN A 349 -3.09 -3.41 -23.04
C ASN A 349 -3.11 -2.49 -24.27
N LEU A 350 -3.64 -1.28 -24.10
CA LEU A 350 -3.61 -0.22 -25.11
C LEU A 350 -2.40 0.69 -24.88
N LYS A 351 -1.24 0.29 -25.41
CA LYS A 351 0.08 0.88 -25.10
C LYS A 351 0.20 2.38 -25.33
N ASP A 352 -0.46 2.93 -26.36
CA ASP A 352 -0.37 4.36 -26.70
C ASP A 352 -1.12 5.25 -25.69
N PHE A 353 -2.02 4.66 -24.89
CA PHE A 353 -2.80 5.34 -23.85
C PHE A 353 -2.20 5.19 -22.45
N SER A 354 -1.08 4.59 -22.31
CA SER A 354 -0.16 4.41 -21.19
C SER A 354 -0.80 4.38 -19.78
N TYR A 355 0.00 4.12 -18.75
CA TYR A 355 -0.41 4.00 -17.36
C TYR A 355 0.03 5.24 -16.58
N ALA A 356 -0.64 6.40 -16.87
CA ALA A 356 -0.26 7.68 -16.27
C ALA A 356 -0.88 7.92 -14.90
N ALA A 357 -2.05 7.33 -14.64
CA ALA A 357 -2.78 7.49 -13.40
C ALA A 357 -2.16 6.60 -12.29
N VAL A 358 -1.21 7.16 -11.56
CA VAL A 358 -0.41 6.49 -10.53
C VAL A 358 -0.68 7.12 -9.16
N GLY A 359 -0.63 6.31 -8.09
CA GLY A 359 -0.83 6.77 -6.72
C GLY A 359 -2.31 6.80 -6.29
N PHE A 360 -2.55 7.36 -5.11
CA PHE A 360 -3.86 7.37 -4.45
C PHE A 360 -4.59 8.69 -4.59
N SER A 361 -3.93 9.77 -5.02
CA SER A 361 -4.53 11.08 -5.20
C SER A 361 -4.22 11.68 -6.56
N VAL A 362 -5.03 12.65 -6.97
CA VAL A 362 -4.81 13.42 -8.21
C VAL A 362 -3.43 14.10 -8.19
N ALA A 363 -3.00 14.63 -7.06
CA ALA A 363 -1.71 15.30 -6.92
C ALA A 363 -0.51 14.34 -7.14
N HIS A 364 -0.64 13.05 -6.77
CA HIS A 364 0.36 12.03 -7.12
C HIS A 364 0.48 11.86 -8.63
N THR A 365 -0.66 11.70 -9.30
CA THR A 365 -0.70 11.56 -10.77
C THR A 365 -0.12 12.78 -11.47
N LEU A 366 -0.48 13.99 -11.02
CA LEU A 366 0.06 15.24 -11.57
C LEU A 366 1.59 15.34 -11.38
N SER A 367 2.10 14.90 -10.23
CA SER A 367 3.55 14.89 -9.96
C SER A 367 4.30 13.94 -10.88
N TYR A 368 3.76 12.74 -11.11
CA TYR A 368 4.35 11.82 -12.09
C TYR A 368 4.22 12.33 -13.52
N LEU A 369 3.10 12.95 -13.88
CA LEU A 369 2.95 13.58 -15.19
C LEU A 369 3.99 14.67 -15.41
N ALA A 370 4.17 15.57 -14.43
CA ALA A 370 5.21 16.60 -14.47
C ALA A 370 6.62 15.99 -14.63
N THR A 371 6.88 14.88 -13.95
CA THR A 371 8.13 14.11 -14.08
C THR A 371 8.33 13.57 -15.50
N TYR A 372 7.32 12.92 -16.06
CA TYR A 372 7.39 12.37 -17.43
C TYR A 372 7.49 13.44 -18.51
N LEU A 373 6.95 14.63 -18.24
CA LEU A 373 7.12 15.81 -19.10
C LEU A 373 8.47 16.50 -18.90
N SER A 374 9.37 15.94 -18.07
CA SER A 374 10.75 16.38 -17.85
C SER A 374 10.91 17.73 -17.15
N HIS A 375 9.97 18.07 -16.25
CA HIS A 375 10.17 19.20 -15.35
C HIS A 375 11.25 18.88 -14.33
N LYS A 376 12.11 19.83 -14.03
CA LYS A 376 13.20 19.73 -13.04
C LYS A 376 12.75 20.15 -11.65
N ASN A 377 11.79 21.07 -11.58
CA ASN A 377 11.22 21.59 -10.36
C ASN A 377 9.71 21.31 -10.31
N ILE A 378 9.26 20.72 -9.22
CA ILE A 378 7.84 20.51 -8.92
C ILE A 378 7.50 21.35 -7.69
N ILE A 379 6.53 22.26 -7.82
CA ILE A 379 6.08 23.15 -6.75
C ILE A 379 4.68 22.75 -6.33
N PHE A 380 4.47 22.45 -5.05
CA PHE A 380 3.15 22.23 -4.47
C PHE A 380 2.57 23.50 -3.90
N ILE A 381 1.31 23.80 -4.22
CA ILE A 381 0.48 24.81 -3.57
C ILE A 381 -0.90 24.22 -3.26
N GLY A 382 -1.51 24.63 -2.14
CA GLY A 382 -2.76 24.05 -1.68
C GLY A 382 -2.68 22.55 -1.33
N GLN A 383 -1.49 22.00 -1.08
CA GLN A 383 -1.28 20.61 -0.75
C GLN A 383 -1.19 20.40 0.76
N ASP A 384 -2.23 20.84 1.49
CA ASP A 384 -2.25 20.91 2.95
C ASP A 384 -2.22 19.53 3.61
N LEU A 385 -2.98 18.55 3.14
CA LEU A 385 -3.15 17.25 3.76
C LEU A 385 -3.48 17.33 5.26
N ALA A 386 -4.15 18.41 5.64
CA ALA A 386 -4.53 18.74 7.01
C ALA A 386 -5.72 19.70 7.00
N TYR A 387 -6.43 19.74 8.10
CA TYR A 387 -7.48 20.74 8.34
C TYR A 387 -6.87 22.09 8.69
N ALA A 388 -7.56 23.16 8.32
CA ALA A 388 -7.25 24.50 8.80
C ALA A 388 -7.63 24.66 10.28
N GLU A 389 -7.16 25.71 10.95
CA GLU A 389 -7.46 25.99 12.36
C GLU A 389 -8.98 26.14 12.63
N ASN A 390 -9.75 26.59 11.63
CA ASN A 390 -11.21 26.70 11.71
C ASN A 390 -11.94 25.37 11.39
N GLY A 391 -11.23 24.27 11.19
CA GLY A 391 -11.78 22.95 10.86
C GLY A 391 -12.12 22.75 9.38
N ASN A 392 -11.82 23.70 8.50
CA ASN A 392 -12.04 23.53 7.06
C ASN A 392 -11.04 22.53 6.47
N SER A 393 -11.54 21.64 5.62
CA SER A 393 -10.74 20.68 4.81
C SER A 393 -10.32 21.25 3.45
N HIS A 394 -11.05 22.26 2.98
CA HIS A 394 -10.91 22.89 1.66
C HIS A 394 -11.04 24.41 1.76
N PRO A 395 -10.69 25.17 0.70
CA PRO A 395 -10.94 26.62 0.62
C PRO A 395 -12.44 26.94 0.67
N ASP A 396 -12.79 28.17 1.06
CA ASP A 396 -14.19 28.62 1.11
C ASP A 396 -14.90 28.56 -0.25
N ASP A 397 -14.17 28.68 -1.35
CA ASP A 397 -14.64 28.57 -2.72
C ASP A 397 -14.83 27.14 -3.23
N TYR A 398 -14.60 26.13 -2.39
CA TYR A 398 -14.76 24.73 -2.79
C TYR A 398 -16.23 24.41 -3.11
N GLN A 399 -16.46 23.75 -4.26
CA GLN A 399 -17.80 23.52 -4.81
C GLN A 399 -18.73 22.75 -3.87
N ASN A 400 -18.21 21.74 -3.15
CA ASN A 400 -19.06 20.90 -2.30
C ASN A 400 -19.30 21.53 -0.93
N SER A 401 -18.26 21.91 -0.22
CA SER A 401 -18.28 22.64 1.07
C SER A 401 -16.85 22.75 1.62
N ALA A 402 -16.51 23.88 2.22
CA ALA A 402 -15.18 24.06 2.80
C ALA A 402 -14.83 23.04 3.90
N ASN A 403 -15.85 22.51 4.59
CA ASN A 403 -15.68 21.50 5.64
C ASN A 403 -16.20 20.11 5.26
N TYR A 404 -16.21 19.78 3.96
CA TYR A 404 -16.81 18.56 3.41
C TYR A 404 -16.36 17.27 4.10
N GLU A 405 -15.08 17.14 4.44
CA GLU A 405 -14.50 15.94 5.04
C GLU A 405 -14.32 16.01 6.56
N SER A 406 -14.61 17.18 7.21
CA SER A 406 -14.28 17.40 8.62
C SER A 406 -15.01 16.49 9.62
N GLN A 407 -16.08 15.82 9.20
CA GLN A 407 -16.88 14.91 10.05
C GLN A 407 -16.85 13.46 9.54
N MET A 408 -16.16 13.18 8.43
CA MET A 408 -16.16 11.84 7.80
C MET A 408 -15.15 10.89 8.42
N TYR A 409 -14.07 11.43 9.00
CA TYR A 409 -12.93 10.66 9.48
C TYR A 409 -12.52 11.07 10.89
N GLU A 410 -11.87 10.14 11.60
CA GLU A 410 -11.22 10.44 12.88
C GLU A 410 -10.04 11.39 12.66
N HIS A 411 -9.95 12.45 13.47
CA HIS A 411 -8.87 13.43 13.43
C HIS A 411 -7.61 12.88 14.11
N ILE A 412 -6.49 12.97 13.42
CA ILE A 412 -5.18 12.48 13.85
C ILE A 412 -4.19 13.63 13.80
N LEU A 413 -3.25 13.72 14.74
CA LEU A 413 -2.23 14.75 14.74
C LEU A 413 -1.01 14.33 13.91
N THR A 414 -0.54 15.24 13.03
CA THR A 414 0.71 15.09 12.27
C THR A 414 1.59 16.34 12.42
N THR A 415 2.86 16.26 12.00
CA THR A 415 3.77 17.40 12.05
C THR A 415 3.33 18.49 11.08
N ALA A 416 3.26 19.74 11.57
CA ALA A 416 2.89 20.90 10.78
C ALA A 416 4.00 21.30 9.78
N TYR A 417 3.60 22.01 8.70
CA TYR A 417 4.53 22.71 7.81
C TYR A 417 5.54 23.54 8.62
N GLY A 418 6.80 23.58 8.19
CA GLY A 418 7.90 24.21 8.93
C GLY A 418 8.52 23.33 10.02
N GLY A 419 7.92 22.17 10.33
CA GLY A 419 8.44 21.21 11.30
C GLY A 419 8.15 21.55 12.76
N ASN A 420 7.50 22.67 13.05
CA ASN A 420 7.16 23.11 14.40
C ASN A 420 5.67 22.94 14.67
N GLY A 421 5.32 22.25 15.76
CA GLY A 421 3.93 22.02 16.15
C GLY A 421 3.26 20.86 15.42
N LYS A 422 1.94 20.75 15.63
CA LYS A 422 1.08 19.70 15.09
C LYS A 422 -0.15 20.31 14.43
N VAL A 423 -0.65 19.62 13.41
CA VAL A 423 -1.91 19.94 12.72
C VAL A 423 -2.80 18.71 12.68
N GLU A 424 -4.11 18.93 12.61
CA GLU A 424 -5.07 17.84 12.46
C GLU A 424 -5.15 17.38 11.02
N THR A 425 -5.19 16.07 10.85
CA THR A 425 -5.34 15.36 9.58
C THR A 425 -6.22 14.12 9.77
N HIS A 426 -6.36 13.26 8.77
CA HIS A 426 -7.03 11.98 8.88
C HIS A 426 -6.27 10.86 8.14
N SER A 427 -6.69 9.61 8.36
CA SER A 427 -5.97 8.42 7.89
C SER A 427 -5.75 8.39 6.36
N ILE A 428 -6.70 8.89 5.55
CA ILE A 428 -6.56 8.90 4.09
C ILE A 428 -5.52 9.93 3.64
N TRP A 429 -5.52 11.14 4.22
CA TRP A 429 -4.48 12.13 3.90
C TRP A 429 -3.10 11.69 4.39
N LEU A 430 -3.01 10.98 5.52
CA LEU A 430 -1.76 10.35 5.94
C LEU A 430 -1.29 9.29 4.95
N LEU A 431 -2.20 8.50 4.37
CA LEU A 431 -1.85 7.57 3.30
C LEU A 431 -1.28 8.30 2.08
N PHE A 432 -1.86 9.43 1.68
CA PHE A 432 -1.35 10.27 0.59
C PHE A 432 0.01 10.87 0.94
N LYS A 433 0.15 11.42 2.16
CA LYS A 433 1.42 11.95 2.67
C LYS A 433 2.52 10.90 2.63
N ASN A 434 2.26 9.71 3.15
CA ASN A 434 3.20 8.58 3.16
C ASN A 434 3.63 8.16 1.74
N TRP A 435 2.72 8.23 0.76
CA TRP A 435 3.07 7.96 -0.64
C TRP A 435 4.04 9.00 -1.21
N PHE A 436 3.81 10.28 -0.94
CA PHE A 436 4.76 11.33 -1.32
C PHE A 436 6.13 11.07 -0.74
N GLU A 437 6.22 10.80 0.57
CA GLU A 437 7.46 10.70 1.34
C GLU A 437 8.27 9.45 1.02
N ASN A 438 7.60 8.32 0.86
CA ASN A 438 8.28 7.03 0.75
C ASN A 438 8.43 6.53 -0.70
N GLU A 439 7.58 7.00 -1.62
CA GLU A 439 7.58 6.52 -2.99
C GLU A 439 7.93 7.62 -4.00
N MET A 440 7.11 8.66 -4.08
CA MET A 440 7.22 9.64 -5.16
C MET A 440 8.47 10.50 -5.05
N ILE A 441 8.69 11.18 -3.91
CA ILE A 441 9.80 12.13 -3.74
C ILE A 441 11.17 11.44 -3.84
N PRO A 442 11.41 10.27 -3.19
CA PRO A 442 12.67 9.56 -3.35
C PRO A 442 12.95 9.14 -4.80
N ASN A 443 11.92 8.67 -5.53
CA ASN A 443 12.06 8.24 -6.91
C ASN A 443 12.32 9.42 -7.86
N THR A 444 11.59 10.52 -7.74
CA THR A 444 11.79 11.71 -8.58
C THR A 444 13.13 12.38 -8.29
N ARG A 445 13.58 12.38 -7.03
CA ARG A 445 14.92 12.89 -6.65
C ARG A 445 16.04 12.09 -7.32
N LYS A 446 15.94 10.76 -7.42
CA LYS A 446 16.90 9.92 -8.17
C LYS A 446 16.96 10.30 -9.65
N MET A 447 15.88 10.87 -10.20
CA MET A 447 15.82 11.40 -11.58
C MET A 447 16.31 12.84 -11.69
N GLY A 448 16.83 13.44 -10.64
CA GLY A 448 17.36 14.81 -10.61
C GLY A 448 16.26 15.89 -10.47
N ILE A 449 15.06 15.52 -10.00
CA ILE A 449 13.93 16.45 -9.82
C ILE A 449 13.90 16.93 -8.37
N THR A 450 13.70 18.23 -8.19
CA THR A 450 13.53 18.87 -6.88
C THR A 450 12.06 19.18 -6.64
N THR A 451 11.52 18.74 -5.51
CA THR A 451 10.14 19.01 -5.10
C THR A 451 10.14 20.07 -3.99
N TYR A 452 9.42 21.16 -4.24
CA TYR A 452 9.23 22.27 -3.30
C TYR A 452 7.83 22.24 -2.73
N ASN A 453 7.69 22.27 -1.41
CA ASN A 453 6.41 22.49 -0.75
C ASN A 453 6.26 23.99 -0.46
N CYS A 454 5.43 24.65 -1.25
CA CYS A 454 5.12 26.07 -1.13
C CYS A 454 3.68 26.30 -0.64
N THR A 455 3.13 25.32 0.07
CA THR A 455 1.76 25.35 0.63
C THR A 455 1.63 26.43 1.71
N GLU A 456 2.71 26.68 2.48
CA GLU A 456 2.77 27.65 3.59
C GLU A 456 1.66 27.42 4.64
N GLY A 457 1.32 26.15 4.86
CA GLY A 457 0.35 25.65 5.82
C GLY A 457 0.17 24.14 5.70
N GLY A 458 -0.71 23.57 6.52
CA GLY A 458 -1.03 22.16 6.53
C GLY A 458 0.07 21.28 7.12
N ALA A 459 0.10 20.02 6.69
CA ALA A 459 1.06 19.03 7.13
C ALA A 459 2.42 19.18 6.42
N ARG A 460 3.50 18.94 7.17
CA ARG A 460 4.83 18.79 6.59
C ARG A 460 4.88 17.53 5.73
N ILE A 461 5.44 17.65 4.53
CA ILE A 461 5.74 16.52 3.63
C ILE A 461 7.25 16.32 3.61
N GLU A 462 7.71 15.26 4.27
CA GLU A 462 9.16 14.99 4.39
C GLU A 462 9.80 14.75 3.02
N GLY A 463 11.04 15.19 2.90
CA GLY A 463 11.78 15.06 1.64
C GLY A 463 11.53 16.19 0.64
N THR A 464 10.55 17.07 0.86
CA THR A 464 10.38 18.32 0.10
C THR A 464 11.27 19.45 0.67
N ILE A 465 11.51 20.47 -0.15
CA ILE A 465 12.12 21.72 0.28
C ILE A 465 10.99 22.72 0.56
N GLU A 466 10.76 23.06 1.81
CA GLU A 466 9.76 24.07 2.21
C GLU A 466 10.27 25.48 1.91
N LYS A 467 9.50 26.23 1.13
CA LYS A 467 9.79 27.63 0.76
C LYS A 467 8.50 28.42 0.63
N PRO A 468 8.53 29.75 0.89
CA PRO A 468 7.42 30.62 0.53
C PRO A 468 7.13 30.55 -0.98
N PHE A 469 5.87 30.61 -1.39
CA PHE A 469 5.51 30.53 -2.81
C PHE A 469 6.08 31.71 -3.60
N LEU A 470 6.16 32.90 -2.98
CA LEU A 470 6.81 34.07 -3.59
C LEU A 470 8.28 33.78 -3.95
N TRP A 471 9.01 33.12 -3.03
CA TRP A 471 10.40 32.74 -3.30
C TRP A 471 10.51 31.83 -4.52
N ALA A 472 9.63 30.84 -4.63
CA ALA A 472 9.62 29.92 -5.76
C ALA A 472 9.31 30.67 -7.08
N CYS A 473 8.36 31.58 -7.05
CA CYS A 473 8.03 32.42 -8.21
C CYS A 473 9.21 33.27 -8.68
N GLU A 474 9.98 33.85 -7.75
CA GLU A 474 11.10 34.76 -8.07
C GLU A 474 12.37 34.00 -8.49
N ASN A 475 12.58 32.78 -8.01
CA ASN A 475 13.84 32.05 -8.22
C ASN A 475 13.73 30.90 -9.25
N LEU A 476 12.51 30.40 -9.53
CA LEU A 476 12.31 29.23 -10.40
C LEU A 476 11.51 29.56 -11.67
N LEU A 477 10.96 30.78 -11.81
CA LEU A 477 10.12 31.22 -12.93
C LEU A 477 10.74 32.45 -13.61
N ASP A 478 11.72 32.21 -14.46
CA ASP A 478 12.57 33.28 -15.06
C ASP A 478 11.98 33.88 -16.33
N LYS A 479 11.28 33.12 -17.15
CA LYS A 479 10.79 33.54 -18.49
C LYS A 479 9.35 33.09 -18.76
N ASP A 480 8.67 33.86 -19.60
CA ASP A 480 7.34 33.49 -20.08
C ASP A 480 7.43 32.28 -21.04
N LEU A 481 6.45 31.39 -20.90
CA LEU A 481 6.28 30.25 -21.78
C LEU A 481 5.46 30.68 -23.03
N ASN A 482 5.74 30.04 -24.15
CA ASN A 482 4.96 30.27 -25.37
C ASN A 482 3.62 29.52 -25.29
N LYS A 483 2.61 30.17 -24.70
CA LYS A 483 1.25 29.63 -24.54
C LYS A 483 0.31 30.33 -25.57
N PRO A 484 -0.73 29.63 -26.07
CA PRO A 484 -1.09 28.23 -25.81
C PRO A 484 -0.14 27.24 -26.46
N PHE A 485 -0.04 26.07 -25.85
CA PHE A 485 0.78 25.01 -26.40
C PHE A 485 0.15 24.35 -27.64
N GLU A 486 0.97 23.62 -28.43
CA GLU A 486 0.53 22.96 -29.66
C GLU A 486 -0.65 22.00 -29.40
N LYS A 487 -1.64 21.95 -30.28
CA LYS A 487 -2.80 21.06 -30.20
C LYS A 487 -2.38 19.60 -30.32
N LEU A 488 -3.04 18.74 -29.52
CA LEU A 488 -2.87 17.29 -29.59
C LEU A 488 -3.77 16.70 -30.67
N GLU A 489 -3.24 15.74 -31.42
CA GLU A 489 -3.99 15.06 -32.49
C GLU A 489 -4.33 13.62 -32.11
N PRO A 490 -5.54 13.16 -32.41
CA PRO A 490 -5.91 11.76 -32.19
C PRO A 490 -5.13 10.84 -33.12
N LEU A 491 -5.09 9.55 -32.81
CA LEU A 491 -4.51 8.53 -33.67
C LEU A 491 -5.25 8.48 -35.04
N SER A 492 -4.55 8.01 -36.07
CA SER A 492 -5.18 7.78 -37.40
C SER A 492 -6.39 6.83 -37.27
N LEU A 493 -7.39 7.00 -38.14
CA LEU A 493 -8.60 6.18 -38.15
C LEU A 493 -8.30 4.67 -38.19
N ASN A 494 -7.30 4.26 -38.96
CA ASN A 494 -6.90 2.84 -39.03
C ASN A 494 -6.36 2.34 -37.71
N LYS A 495 -5.58 3.15 -36.98
CA LYS A 495 -5.04 2.77 -35.68
C LYS A 495 -6.11 2.77 -34.60
N GLN A 496 -7.03 3.71 -34.62
CA GLN A 496 -8.22 3.69 -33.76
C GLN A 496 -9.02 2.42 -33.99
N ASN A 497 -9.31 2.02 -35.26
CA ASN A 497 -10.06 0.80 -35.56
C ASN A 497 -9.34 -0.46 -35.08
N GLU A 498 -8.02 -0.54 -35.18
CA GLU A 498 -7.21 -1.63 -34.63
C GLU A 498 -7.39 -1.73 -33.10
N PHE A 499 -7.30 -0.61 -32.38
CA PHE A 499 -7.44 -0.58 -30.94
C PHE A 499 -8.88 -0.86 -30.47
N LEU A 500 -9.90 -0.36 -31.18
CA LEU A 500 -11.32 -0.68 -30.90
C LEU A 500 -11.57 -2.18 -31.01
N LEU A 501 -11.10 -2.82 -32.09
CA LEU A 501 -11.23 -4.28 -32.27
C LEU A 501 -10.44 -5.08 -31.22
N LYS A 502 -9.23 -4.63 -30.88
CA LYS A 502 -8.43 -5.26 -29.83
C LYS A 502 -9.12 -5.19 -28.49
N ALA A 503 -9.64 -4.02 -28.10
CA ALA A 503 -10.38 -3.83 -26.87
C ALA A 503 -11.63 -4.71 -26.83
N TYR A 504 -12.41 -4.74 -27.90
CA TYR A 504 -13.59 -5.58 -28.03
C TYR A 504 -13.26 -7.07 -27.85
N TYR A 505 -12.24 -7.57 -28.56
CA TYR A 505 -11.77 -8.94 -28.42
C TYR A 505 -11.41 -9.28 -26.97
N LYS A 506 -10.67 -8.41 -26.32
CA LYS A 506 -10.22 -8.62 -24.93
C LYS A 506 -11.40 -8.62 -23.95
N VAL A 507 -12.36 -7.72 -24.09
CA VAL A 507 -13.57 -7.69 -23.23
C VAL A 507 -14.42 -8.94 -23.47
N CYS A 508 -14.67 -9.35 -24.71
CA CYS A 508 -15.39 -10.60 -25.02
C CYS A 508 -14.67 -11.83 -24.44
N LYS A 509 -13.33 -11.88 -24.50
CA LYS A 509 -12.54 -12.95 -23.92
C LYS A 509 -12.67 -12.97 -22.39
N SER A 510 -12.67 -11.81 -21.73
CA SER A 510 -12.88 -11.71 -20.28
C SER A 510 -14.28 -12.17 -19.87
N ILE A 511 -15.32 -11.82 -20.63
CA ILE A 511 -16.68 -12.36 -20.42
C ILE A 511 -16.67 -13.89 -20.45
N LYS A 512 -15.97 -14.49 -21.42
CA LYS A 512 -15.81 -15.95 -21.51
C LYS A 512 -15.07 -16.51 -20.28
N HIS A 513 -13.96 -15.89 -19.86
CA HIS A 513 -13.24 -16.30 -18.66
C HIS A 513 -14.11 -16.27 -17.41
N CYS A 514 -14.94 -15.23 -17.23
CA CYS A 514 -15.89 -15.16 -16.11
C CYS A 514 -16.88 -16.32 -16.15
N ARG A 515 -17.42 -16.67 -17.33
CA ARG A 515 -18.36 -17.79 -17.51
C ARG A 515 -17.72 -19.15 -17.20
N ASP A 516 -16.55 -19.37 -17.76
CA ASP A 516 -15.84 -20.64 -17.59
C ASP A 516 -15.44 -20.84 -16.12
N PHE A 517 -14.95 -19.78 -15.46
CA PHE A 517 -14.59 -19.85 -14.05
C PHE A 517 -15.82 -20.01 -13.14
N SER A 518 -16.93 -19.31 -13.42
CA SER A 518 -18.18 -19.47 -12.66
C SER A 518 -18.70 -20.92 -12.70
N LYS A 519 -18.55 -21.61 -13.83
CA LYS A 519 -18.94 -23.03 -13.95
C LYS A 519 -18.06 -23.93 -13.10
N ILE A 520 -16.73 -23.69 -13.08
CA ILE A 520 -15.80 -24.43 -12.23
C ILE A 520 -16.15 -24.23 -10.76
N LEU A 521 -16.35 -22.98 -10.34
CA LEU A 521 -16.71 -22.62 -8.97
C LEU A 521 -18.02 -23.29 -8.52
N SER A 522 -19.07 -23.17 -9.30
CA SER A 522 -20.40 -23.77 -8.97
C SER A 522 -20.29 -25.28 -8.82
N ASN A 523 -19.63 -25.95 -9.76
CA ASN A 523 -19.48 -27.40 -9.74
C ASN A 523 -18.65 -27.92 -8.55
N ASP A 524 -17.55 -27.23 -8.24
CA ASP A 524 -16.69 -27.62 -7.11
C ASP A 524 -17.34 -27.26 -5.77
N PHE A 525 -18.03 -26.11 -5.68
CA PHE A 525 -18.81 -25.71 -4.50
C PHE A 525 -19.88 -26.73 -4.15
N GLU A 526 -20.72 -27.13 -5.13
CA GLU A 526 -21.78 -28.12 -4.94
C GLU A 526 -21.23 -29.46 -4.42
N LYS A 527 -20.09 -29.92 -4.97
CA LYS A 527 -19.42 -31.14 -4.51
C LYS A 527 -18.93 -31.04 -3.08
N ILE A 528 -18.23 -29.94 -2.71
CA ILE A 528 -17.70 -29.73 -1.38
C ILE A 528 -18.85 -29.56 -0.38
N GLN A 529 -19.88 -28.77 -0.74
CA GLN A 529 -21.03 -28.53 0.11
C GLN A 529 -21.84 -29.82 0.39
N SER A 530 -22.04 -30.67 -0.61
CA SER A 530 -22.73 -31.95 -0.43
C SER A 530 -22.01 -32.87 0.56
N VAL A 531 -20.67 -32.92 0.47
CA VAL A 531 -19.81 -33.67 1.42
C VAL A 531 -19.89 -33.02 2.81
N TYR A 532 -19.79 -31.70 2.89
CA TYR A 532 -19.86 -30.94 4.15
C TYR A 532 -21.20 -31.18 4.90
N LEU A 533 -22.33 -31.18 4.22
CA LEU A 533 -23.63 -31.44 4.82
C LEU A 533 -23.76 -32.89 5.33
N SER A 534 -22.97 -33.81 4.82
CA SER A 534 -22.93 -35.22 5.22
C SER A 534 -21.94 -35.52 6.34
N LEU A 535 -21.19 -34.52 6.85
CA LEU A 535 -20.12 -34.70 7.84
C LEU A 535 -20.58 -35.28 9.19
N ASN A 536 -21.87 -35.13 9.55
CA ASN A 536 -22.41 -35.67 10.80
C ASN A 536 -22.46 -37.22 10.82
N GLU A 537 -22.17 -37.88 9.68
CA GLU A 537 -22.31 -39.31 9.56
C GLU A 537 -21.00 -40.09 9.69
N LYS A 538 -19.84 -39.57 9.17
CA LYS A 538 -18.57 -40.28 9.19
C LYS A 538 -17.34 -39.36 8.99
N GLU A 539 -16.23 -39.65 9.71
CA GLU A 539 -14.93 -39.01 9.58
C GLU A 539 -14.33 -39.09 8.15
N GLU A 540 -14.73 -40.10 7.36
CA GLU A 540 -14.32 -40.30 5.97
C GLU A 540 -14.73 -39.13 5.06
N TYR A 541 -15.91 -38.52 5.33
CA TYR A 541 -16.38 -37.34 4.58
C TYR A 541 -15.54 -36.08 4.84
N LEU A 542 -14.92 -35.97 6.01
CA LEU A 542 -14.00 -34.87 6.32
C LEU A 542 -12.79 -34.87 5.39
N ASN A 543 -12.14 -36.04 5.23
CA ASN A 543 -10.98 -36.18 4.36
C ASN A 543 -11.34 -35.93 2.89
N LEU A 544 -12.52 -36.39 2.48
CA LEU A 544 -13.01 -36.17 1.12
C LEU A 544 -13.28 -34.67 0.86
N ALA A 545 -13.84 -33.93 1.81
CA ALA A 545 -14.05 -32.50 1.68
C ALA A 545 -12.71 -31.74 1.55
N ILE A 546 -11.71 -32.10 2.37
CA ILE A 546 -10.37 -31.52 2.31
C ILE A 546 -9.73 -31.79 0.94
N GLU A 547 -9.79 -33.03 0.45
CA GLU A 547 -9.25 -33.40 -0.86
C GLU A 547 -9.90 -32.57 -2.01
N LYS A 548 -11.22 -32.40 -1.98
CA LYS A 548 -11.93 -31.58 -2.98
C LYS A 548 -11.55 -30.10 -2.90
N ILE A 549 -11.32 -29.56 -1.70
CA ILE A 549 -10.84 -28.19 -1.53
C ILE A 549 -9.41 -28.06 -2.08
N ASP A 550 -8.54 -29.04 -1.88
CA ASP A 550 -7.18 -29.01 -2.43
C ASP A 550 -7.17 -29.10 -3.95
N GLU A 551 -8.07 -29.91 -4.55
CA GLU A 551 -8.29 -29.91 -6.01
C GLU A 551 -8.72 -28.51 -6.52
N PHE A 552 -9.64 -27.86 -5.81
CA PHE A 552 -10.09 -26.49 -6.14
C PHE A 552 -8.94 -25.47 -6.03
N LYS A 553 -8.13 -25.53 -4.96
CA LYS A 553 -6.97 -24.62 -4.76
C LYS A 553 -5.98 -24.72 -5.92
N ASN A 554 -5.72 -25.90 -6.44
CA ASN A 554 -4.85 -26.09 -7.61
C ASN A 554 -5.40 -25.36 -8.85
N LYS A 555 -6.72 -25.46 -9.10
CA LYS A 555 -7.38 -24.71 -10.19
C LYS A 555 -7.33 -23.19 -9.96
N LEU A 556 -7.46 -22.76 -8.71
CA LEU A 556 -7.40 -21.34 -8.35
C LEU A 556 -6.02 -20.72 -8.64
N GLU A 557 -4.92 -21.48 -8.50
CA GLU A 557 -3.58 -20.98 -8.83
C GLU A 557 -3.44 -20.62 -10.33
N ASP A 558 -4.03 -21.41 -11.23
CA ASP A 558 -4.05 -21.10 -12.66
C ASP A 558 -4.85 -19.81 -12.95
N ILE A 559 -5.95 -19.60 -12.21
CA ILE A 559 -6.85 -18.46 -12.38
C ILE A 559 -6.25 -17.18 -11.80
N LYS A 560 -5.48 -17.25 -10.72
CA LYS A 560 -4.73 -16.10 -10.17
C LYS A 560 -3.79 -15.46 -11.20
N GLN A 561 -3.36 -16.19 -12.22
CA GLN A 561 -2.54 -15.68 -13.32
C GLN A 561 -3.34 -14.96 -14.41
N MET A 562 -4.69 -15.04 -14.39
CA MET A 562 -5.57 -14.35 -15.32
C MET A 562 -5.71 -12.88 -14.92
N GLN A 563 -5.00 -11.98 -15.55
CA GLN A 563 -4.97 -10.55 -15.23
C GLN A 563 -6.35 -9.88 -15.24
N ASP A 564 -7.25 -10.33 -16.09
CA ASP A 564 -8.61 -9.79 -16.20
C ASP A 564 -9.54 -10.15 -15.04
N LEU A 565 -9.24 -11.22 -14.28
CA LEU A 565 -9.97 -11.61 -13.08
C LEU A 565 -9.26 -11.18 -11.81
N TYR A 566 -7.95 -10.96 -11.87
CA TYR A 566 -7.10 -10.71 -10.70
C TYR A 566 -7.52 -9.46 -9.91
N GLU A 567 -7.99 -8.40 -10.58
CA GLU A 567 -8.37 -7.15 -9.93
C GLU A 567 -9.53 -7.33 -8.93
N ILE A 568 -10.49 -8.17 -9.27
CA ILE A 568 -11.61 -8.55 -8.37
C ILE A 568 -11.18 -9.60 -7.34
N LEU A 569 -10.34 -10.55 -7.74
CA LEU A 569 -9.94 -11.66 -6.88
C LEU A 569 -8.94 -11.25 -5.81
N SER A 570 -8.03 -10.32 -6.09
CA SER A 570 -6.96 -9.95 -5.18
C SER A 570 -7.42 -9.55 -3.78
N PRO A 571 -8.39 -8.62 -3.59
CA PRO A 571 -8.85 -8.26 -2.25
C PRO A 571 -9.56 -9.43 -1.53
N LEU A 572 -10.30 -10.28 -2.26
CA LEU A 572 -10.95 -11.46 -1.69
C LEU A 572 -9.93 -12.50 -1.22
N LEU A 573 -8.90 -12.76 -2.01
CA LEU A 573 -7.80 -13.67 -1.68
C LEU A 573 -7.04 -13.21 -0.43
N ILE A 574 -6.72 -11.92 -0.33
CA ILE A 574 -6.04 -11.35 0.83
C ILE A 574 -6.87 -11.54 2.10
N GLN A 575 -8.16 -11.19 2.06
CA GLN A 575 -9.04 -11.37 3.22
C GLN A 575 -9.18 -12.84 3.61
N PHE A 576 -9.30 -13.72 2.64
CA PHE A 576 -9.37 -15.15 2.85
C PHE A 576 -8.07 -15.71 3.49
N GLU A 577 -6.89 -15.35 2.98
CA GLU A 577 -5.60 -15.75 3.55
C GLU A 577 -5.45 -15.25 5.00
N LEU A 578 -5.85 -14.01 5.27
CA LEU A 578 -5.84 -13.44 6.63
C LEU A 578 -6.82 -14.14 7.58
N ASN A 579 -7.96 -14.63 7.10
CA ASN A 579 -8.91 -15.43 7.89
C ASN A 579 -8.36 -16.81 8.19
N LEU A 580 -7.80 -17.48 7.18
CA LEU A 580 -7.19 -18.80 7.35
C LEU A 580 -6.06 -18.80 8.37
N ALA A 581 -5.30 -17.71 8.49
CA ALA A 581 -4.23 -17.58 9.49
C ALA A 581 -4.73 -17.82 10.91
N ARG A 582 -5.92 -17.31 11.24
CA ARG A 582 -6.55 -17.50 12.58
C ARG A 582 -6.93 -18.95 12.84
N ILE A 583 -7.39 -19.67 11.81
CA ILE A 583 -7.75 -21.08 11.91
C ILE A 583 -6.48 -21.94 12.00
N TYR A 584 -5.45 -21.58 11.19
CA TYR A 584 -4.19 -22.32 11.15
C TYR A 584 -3.54 -22.47 12.53
N VAL A 585 -3.53 -21.40 13.33
CA VAL A 585 -2.84 -21.38 14.63
C VAL A 585 -3.61 -22.02 15.78
N LEU A 586 -4.87 -22.43 15.58
CA LEU A 586 -5.61 -23.18 16.59
C LEU A 586 -4.90 -24.50 16.88
N ASN A 587 -4.49 -24.72 18.13
CA ASN A 587 -3.79 -25.93 18.56
C ASN A 587 -4.80 -26.94 19.16
N PRO A 588 -5.24 -27.96 18.41
CA PRO A 588 -6.21 -28.94 18.89
C PRO A 588 -5.59 -29.83 19.99
N LYS A 589 -6.30 -30.00 21.10
CA LYS A 589 -5.91 -30.84 22.22
C LYS A 589 -6.58 -32.20 22.20
N THR A 590 -7.75 -32.26 21.61
CA THR A 590 -8.60 -33.44 21.49
C THR A 590 -8.91 -33.77 20.05
N LYS A 591 -9.43 -34.96 19.78
CA LYS A 591 -9.95 -35.33 18.46
C LYS A 591 -11.12 -34.43 18.05
N GLU A 592 -11.96 -34.04 19.00
CA GLU A 592 -13.07 -33.12 18.77
C GLU A 592 -12.56 -31.73 18.38
N ASP A 593 -11.52 -31.19 19.05
CA ASP A 593 -10.91 -29.92 18.66
C ASP A 593 -10.34 -29.98 17.24
N ALA A 594 -9.67 -31.08 16.89
CA ALA A 594 -9.13 -31.28 15.55
C ALA A 594 -10.22 -31.34 14.48
N PHE A 595 -11.31 -32.05 14.78
CA PHE A 595 -12.49 -32.10 13.92
C PHE A 595 -13.10 -30.69 13.74
N ASN A 596 -13.33 -29.97 14.83
CA ASN A 596 -13.88 -28.62 14.81
C ASN A 596 -12.99 -27.64 14.03
N LYS A 597 -11.66 -27.74 14.19
CA LYS A 597 -10.71 -26.95 13.39
C LYS A 597 -10.85 -27.21 11.89
N SER A 598 -11.00 -28.49 11.49
CA SER A 598 -11.20 -28.86 10.10
C SER A 598 -12.54 -28.36 9.55
N ILE A 599 -13.59 -28.40 10.37
CA ILE A 599 -14.92 -27.83 10.02
C ILE A 599 -14.81 -26.33 9.77
N LEU A 600 -14.13 -25.57 10.66
CA LEU A 600 -13.91 -24.14 10.46
C LEU A 600 -13.15 -23.86 9.17
N TRP A 601 -12.13 -24.67 8.86
CA TRP A 601 -11.34 -24.52 7.65
C TRP A 601 -12.17 -24.79 6.39
N ILE A 602 -13.00 -25.83 6.36
CA ILE A 602 -13.90 -26.14 5.24
C ILE A 602 -14.92 -25.01 5.06
N LYS A 603 -15.52 -24.54 6.16
CA LYS A 603 -16.51 -23.46 6.13
C LYS A 603 -15.94 -22.18 5.54
N GLU A 604 -14.73 -21.78 5.96
CA GLU A 604 -14.05 -20.59 5.43
C GLU A 604 -13.82 -20.72 3.91
N HIS A 605 -13.48 -21.91 3.40
CA HIS A 605 -13.31 -22.14 1.97
C HIS A 605 -14.65 -22.06 1.21
N LEU A 606 -15.72 -22.61 1.76
CA LEU A 606 -17.06 -22.50 1.14
C LEU A 606 -17.54 -21.05 1.09
N GLU A 607 -17.38 -20.29 2.18
CA GLU A 607 -17.72 -18.86 2.22
C GLU A 607 -16.90 -18.06 1.20
N PHE A 608 -15.61 -18.36 1.09
CA PHE A 608 -14.74 -17.74 0.09
C PHE A 608 -15.19 -18.06 -1.35
N MET A 609 -15.53 -19.33 -1.65
CA MET A 609 -16.00 -19.73 -2.98
C MET A 609 -17.31 -19.04 -3.37
N GLU A 610 -18.24 -18.89 -2.42
CA GLU A 610 -19.51 -18.19 -2.63
C GLU A 610 -19.28 -16.71 -2.95
N LEU A 611 -18.41 -16.02 -2.16
CA LEU A 611 -18.05 -14.64 -2.39
C LEU A 611 -17.39 -14.43 -3.76
N VAL A 612 -16.44 -15.29 -4.12
CA VAL A 612 -15.76 -15.23 -5.42
C VAL A 612 -16.76 -15.45 -6.56
N TYR A 613 -17.66 -16.44 -6.45
CA TYR A 613 -18.68 -16.69 -7.45
C TYR A 613 -19.57 -15.47 -7.69
N GLY A 614 -20.04 -14.85 -6.59
CA GLY A 614 -20.87 -13.63 -6.67
C GLY A 614 -20.17 -12.48 -7.40
N HIS A 615 -18.90 -12.23 -7.07
CA HIS A 615 -18.13 -11.13 -7.68
C HIS A 615 -17.75 -11.41 -9.14
N ILE A 616 -17.42 -12.65 -9.51
CA ILE A 616 -17.13 -13.02 -10.90
C ILE A 616 -18.40 -12.92 -11.77
N LYS A 617 -19.55 -13.31 -11.23
CA LYS A 617 -20.83 -13.10 -11.93
C LYS A 617 -21.19 -11.63 -12.07
N ALA A 618 -20.90 -10.82 -11.06
CA ALA A 618 -21.06 -9.37 -11.13
C ALA A 618 -20.16 -8.76 -12.22
N GLN A 619 -18.89 -9.19 -12.32
CA GLN A 619 -17.98 -8.75 -13.39
C GLN A 619 -18.49 -9.17 -14.77
N GLU A 620 -18.97 -10.41 -14.95
CA GLU A 620 -19.57 -10.87 -16.21
C GLU A 620 -20.70 -9.92 -16.66
N ASN A 621 -21.65 -9.64 -15.75
CA ASN A 621 -22.80 -8.77 -16.03
C ASN A 621 -22.37 -7.34 -16.34
N ALA A 622 -21.40 -6.82 -15.59
CA ALA A 622 -20.82 -5.50 -15.78
C ALA A 622 -20.19 -5.35 -17.16
N LEU A 623 -19.38 -6.33 -17.58
CA LEU A 623 -18.75 -6.34 -18.90
C LEU A 623 -19.77 -6.40 -20.02
N ILE A 624 -20.80 -7.25 -19.91
CA ILE A 624 -21.89 -7.38 -20.91
C ILE A 624 -22.63 -6.04 -21.05
N LYS A 625 -22.93 -5.36 -19.95
CA LYS A 625 -23.63 -4.08 -19.96
C LYS A 625 -22.77 -2.96 -20.54
N ASN A 626 -21.52 -2.85 -20.10
CA ASN A 626 -20.67 -1.70 -20.39
C ASN A 626 -19.87 -1.82 -21.69
N ILE A 627 -19.90 -2.97 -22.40
CA ILE A 627 -19.33 -3.13 -23.74
C ILE A 627 -20.16 -2.43 -24.84
N LEU A 628 -21.43 -2.11 -24.57
CA LEU A 628 -22.36 -1.56 -25.56
C LEU A 628 -21.85 -0.31 -26.29
N PRO A 629 -21.30 0.71 -25.64
CA PRO A 629 -20.75 1.88 -26.34
C PRO A 629 -19.61 1.52 -27.30
N LEU A 630 -18.82 0.50 -26.97
CA LEU A 630 -17.75 0.00 -27.85
C LEU A 630 -18.32 -0.73 -29.07
N GLU A 631 -19.39 -1.50 -28.91
CA GLU A 631 -20.11 -2.15 -30.00
C GLU A 631 -20.76 -1.12 -30.95
N GLU A 632 -21.38 -0.08 -30.39
CA GLU A 632 -21.95 1.03 -31.16
C GLU A 632 -20.88 1.74 -31.98
N LYS A 633 -19.72 2.05 -31.40
CA LYS A 633 -18.62 2.69 -32.11
C LYS A 633 -18.05 1.80 -33.22
N LEU A 634 -17.97 0.49 -33.02
CA LEU A 634 -17.53 -0.47 -34.04
C LEU A 634 -18.54 -0.56 -35.20
N LYS A 635 -19.84 -0.52 -34.92
CA LYS A 635 -20.90 -0.48 -35.97
C LYS A 635 -20.85 0.83 -36.77
N GLU A 636 -20.71 1.98 -36.07
CA GLU A 636 -20.48 3.30 -36.71
C GLU A 636 -19.31 3.26 -37.70
N ARG A 637 -18.24 2.54 -37.33
CA ARG A 637 -17.04 2.34 -38.13
C ARG A 637 -17.15 1.25 -39.21
N LYS A 638 -18.33 0.60 -39.35
CA LYS A 638 -18.61 -0.50 -40.28
C LYS A 638 -17.69 -1.71 -40.10
N LEU A 639 -17.43 -2.08 -38.82
CA LEU A 639 -16.55 -3.19 -38.44
C LEU A 639 -17.33 -4.44 -37.98
N ASP A 640 -18.63 -4.55 -38.28
CA ASP A 640 -19.53 -5.63 -37.87
C ASP A 640 -19.01 -7.03 -38.18
N LYS A 641 -18.47 -7.24 -39.37
CA LYS A 641 -17.91 -8.55 -39.78
C LYS A 641 -16.77 -9.02 -38.88
N TRP A 642 -16.00 -8.08 -38.31
CA TRP A 642 -14.93 -8.41 -37.39
C TRP A 642 -15.47 -8.72 -36.00
N MET A 643 -16.54 -8.04 -35.57
CA MET A 643 -17.21 -8.33 -34.29
C MET A 643 -17.77 -9.75 -34.29
N GLU A 644 -18.44 -10.19 -35.37
CA GLU A 644 -18.97 -11.56 -35.48
C GLU A 644 -17.86 -12.63 -35.39
N ARG A 645 -16.70 -12.37 -35.97
CA ARG A 645 -15.53 -13.28 -35.85
C ARG A 645 -15.00 -13.40 -34.43
N VAL A 646 -15.04 -12.33 -33.66
CA VAL A 646 -14.60 -12.31 -32.27
C VAL A 646 -15.57 -13.08 -31.36
N ARG A 647 -16.88 -13.03 -31.66
CA ARG A 647 -17.92 -13.73 -30.86
C ARG A 647 -17.95 -15.24 -31.08
N ARG A 648 -17.44 -15.73 -32.20
CA ARG A 648 -17.25 -17.16 -32.50
C ARG A 648 -16.02 -17.71 -31.76
#